data_efeb7f940524d3ed270c13de8737923e
#
_entry.id   efeb7f940524d3ed270c13de8737923e
#
_cell.length_a   1.000
_cell.length_b   1.000
_cell.length_c   1.000
_cell.angle_alpha   90.00
_cell.angle_beta   90.00
_cell.angle_gamma   90.00
#
_symmetry.space_group_name_H-M   'P 1'
#
loop_
_entity.id
_entity.type
_entity.pdbx_description
1 polymer ?
#
loop_
_entity_poly.entity_id
_entity_poly.type
_entity_poly.pdbx_seq_one_letter_code
_entity_poly.pdbx_strand_id
1 'polypeptide(L)'
;MTAYAAVFDAVSHRYGKATALDGVSVAIPAGCIAGLIGPDGVGKSTLLGLLSGVKRLRSGRIKALGGDMGSARHRRDCRVRIAYMPQGLGRNLYPTLSVVENLDFFGRLFGQPASERRARTGDLLVSTGLDPYPDRPAGKLSGGMKQKLALCCALIHEPDLLILDEPTTGVDPLSRRQFWELIGRMRVGRPGMSVVVASADMDEAAQFDWLAAMNAGRLIATGSPAEILSQTHADSLEEAFIALLPEAQRQGHKALVIPPRVPRPGPPAIEATGLTMRFGGFTAVDHVSFRIETGEIFGFLGSNGCGKSTTMKMLTGLLPPSEGTATLFGQPVDAHDLQTRKRIGYMSQSFSLYGELTVRQNLVLDAQLFDLPGAGPRIAELMEHYGLATFADSRPDSLPLGIRQRLQLAVAVLHRPGILILDEPTSGVDPVERDRFWQSLIDMSRRDGVTIFISTHFMNEAARCDRISAMNAGKVLAEGRPEDLIRARGAHTLEDAFIGYLEDAAGQPRNEQLAPARAAARAAGRPNRLFDPGRCWAYALRETMELRRDRMRLAFALLGPIVMMITFGFGISFDVKHLAYAAFDQDQSLQSRTLLQSFEGSRYFLAAAPVTDKAQMQRRLITGELALVVEVPPDFGRDLLNARTPELGIWLDGAMPFRAETTRGYVTGLMLQYFNELSVGSTGQTAQLASVNVAVRFVYNPDFLSVFAIVPGVIMLMLVLIPAMMTAVSVVQEKESGSIANFRRHLSPGWSSCSASRHLMWWWHSRASCRWR
;
A
#
# COMPACT_ATOMS: atom_id res chain seq x y z
N MET A 1 29.40 28.97 -11.38
CA MET A 1 28.14 28.17 -11.41
C MET A 1 28.21 27.29 -12.64
N THR A 2 27.87 26.00 -12.54
CA THR A 2 27.76 25.10 -13.71
C THR A 2 26.59 25.57 -14.56
N ALA A 3 26.76 25.68 -15.88
CA ALA A 3 25.71 26.12 -16.81
C ALA A 3 24.49 25.17 -16.81
N TYR A 4 24.67 23.94 -16.33
CA TYR A 4 23.64 22.88 -16.31
C TYR A 4 23.42 22.32 -14.91
N ALA A 5 22.17 22.09 -14.56
CA ALA A 5 21.74 21.40 -13.34
C ALA A 5 22.04 19.89 -13.44
N ALA A 6 21.79 19.34 -14.63
CA ALA A 6 22.06 17.92 -14.94
C ALA A 6 22.41 17.74 -16.43
N VAL A 7 23.28 16.76 -16.72
CA VAL A 7 23.61 16.34 -18.07
C VAL A 7 23.50 14.83 -18.13
N PHE A 8 22.70 14.34 -19.07
CA PHE A 8 22.53 12.93 -19.39
C PHE A 8 23.24 12.63 -20.70
N ASP A 9 23.96 11.52 -20.77
CA ASP A 9 24.73 11.08 -21.93
C ASP A 9 24.45 9.60 -22.18
N ALA A 10 23.75 9.31 -23.29
CA ALA A 10 23.36 7.97 -23.75
C ALA A 10 22.76 7.07 -22.66
N VAL A 11 21.88 7.64 -21.82
CA VAL A 11 21.29 6.92 -20.69
C VAL A 11 20.23 5.94 -21.15
N SER A 12 20.42 4.65 -20.82
CA SER A 12 19.44 3.59 -21.08
C SER A 12 19.08 2.85 -19.80
N HIS A 13 17.79 2.44 -19.70
CA HIS A 13 17.31 1.68 -18.54
C HIS A 13 16.23 0.68 -18.94
N ARG A 14 16.31 -0.55 -18.41
CA ARG A 14 15.36 -1.63 -18.67
C ARG A 14 14.79 -2.22 -17.38
N TYR A 15 13.52 -2.59 -17.43
CA TYR A 15 12.82 -3.39 -16.41
C TYR A 15 12.46 -4.75 -17.01
N GLY A 16 13.27 -5.77 -16.69
CA GLY A 16 13.13 -7.07 -17.34
C GLY A 16 13.29 -6.94 -18.85
N LYS A 17 12.25 -7.28 -19.62
CA LYS A 17 12.22 -7.16 -21.09
C LYS A 17 11.81 -5.78 -21.58
N ALA A 18 11.17 -4.95 -20.77
CA ALA A 18 10.68 -3.63 -21.16
C ALA A 18 11.79 -2.58 -21.09
N THR A 19 11.99 -1.83 -22.18
CA THR A 19 12.92 -0.69 -22.26
C THR A 19 12.15 0.57 -21.81
N ALA A 20 12.62 1.19 -20.72
CA ALA A 20 12.01 2.41 -20.18
C ALA A 20 12.74 3.69 -20.68
N LEU A 21 14.04 3.60 -20.93
CA LEU A 21 14.86 4.66 -21.51
C LEU A 21 15.80 4.06 -22.55
N ASP A 22 15.93 4.71 -23.68
CA ASP A 22 16.73 4.26 -24.83
C ASP A 22 17.63 5.39 -25.34
N GLY A 23 18.89 5.41 -24.86
CA GLY A 23 19.92 6.32 -25.31
C GLY A 23 19.64 7.81 -25.06
N VAL A 24 18.98 8.16 -23.96
CA VAL A 24 18.60 9.55 -23.65
C VAL A 24 19.83 10.40 -23.40
N SER A 25 19.99 11.49 -24.19
CA SER A 25 21.04 12.49 -24.05
C SER A 25 20.42 13.88 -23.99
N VAL A 26 20.60 14.59 -22.85
CA VAL A 26 20.02 15.93 -22.62
C VAL A 26 20.82 16.68 -21.58
N ALA A 27 20.92 18.02 -21.77
CA ALA A 27 21.51 18.95 -20.83
C ALA A 27 20.42 19.87 -20.29
N ILE A 28 20.09 19.73 -19.00
CA ILE A 28 19.06 20.55 -18.31
C ILE A 28 19.71 21.81 -17.77
N PRO A 29 19.23 23.00 -18.13
CA PRO A 29 19.78 24.27 -17.67
C PRO A 29 19.69 24.43 -16.15
N ALA A 30 20.61 25.18 -15.56
CA ALA A 30 20.59 25.48 -14.11
C ALA A 30 19.79 26.74 -13.80
N GLY A 31 19.22 26.81 -12.57
CA GLY A 31 18.52 28.01 -12.09
C GLY A 31 17.13 28.25 -12.73
N CYS A 32 16.57 27.28 -13.45
CA CYS A 32 15.28 27.35 -14.11
C CYS A 32 14.32 26.26 -13.61
N ILE A 33 13.05 26.35 -13.98
CA ILE A 33 12.07 25.26 -13.92
C ILE A 33 12.12 24.52 -15.25
N ALA A 34 12.70 23.32 -15.24
CA ALA A 34 12.81 22.46 -16.40
C ALA A 34 11.76 21.35 -16.36
N GLY A 35 10.91 21.25 -17.39
CA GLY A 35 9.86 20.24 -17.51
C GLY A 35 10.29 19.04 -18.35
N LEU A 36 10.06 17.83 -17.86
CA LEU A 36 10.05 16.59 -18.63
C LEU A 36 8.60 16.30 -18.99
N ILE A 37 8.21 16.50 -20.23
CA ILE A 37 6.84 16.37 -20.69
C ILE A 37 6.60 15.11 -21.53
N GLY A 38 5.39 14.60 -21.50
CA GLY A 38 4.96 13.42 -22.25
C GLY A 38 3.97 12.56 -21.48
N PRO A 39 3.34 11.58 -22.14
CA PRO A 39 2.32 10.72 -21.54
C PRO A 39 2.90 9.82 -20.43
N ASP A 40 2.02 9.14 -19.71
CA ASP A 40 2.44 8.20 -18.68
C ASP A 40 3.14 6.97 -19.28
N GLY A 41 4.14 6.48 -18.56
CA GLY A 41 4.91 5.29 -18.98
C GLY A 41 6.06 5.56 -19.95
N VAL A 42 6.28 6.79 -20.47
CA VAL A 42 7.37 7.10 -21.42
C VAL A 42 8.75 7.20 -20.79
N GLY A 43 8.88 7.02 -19.46
CA GLY A 43 10.18 6.98 -18.81
C GLY A 43 10.53 8.22 -17.97
N LYS A 44 9.68 9.25 -17.86
CA LYS A 44 9.88 10.47 -17.06
C LYS A 44 10.35 10.16 -15.62
N SER A 45 9.53 9.42 -14.87
CA SER A 45 9.83 9.03 -13.48
C SER A 45 11.07 8.14 -13.36
N THR A 46 11.43 7.40 -14.42
CA THR A 46 12.66 6.62 -14.46
C THR A 46 13.87 7.54 -14.55
N LEU A 47 13.82 8.54 -15.43
CA LEU A 47 14.88 9.53 -15.60
C LEU A 47 15.08 10.33 -14.30
N LEU A 48 13.99 10.82 -13.68
CA LEU A 48 14.05 11.51 -12.39
C LEU A 48 14.58 10.63 -11.26
N GLY A 49 14.20 9.35 -11.21
CA GLY A 49 14.71 8.39 -10.24
C GLY A 49 16.20 8.11 -10.38
N LEU A 50 16.74 8.13 -11.60
CA LEU A 50 18.19 8.03 -11.87
C LEU A 50 18.91 9.32 -11.47
N LEU A 51 18.35 10.49 -11.80
CA LEU A 51 18.89 11.80 -11.44
C LEU A 51 18.96 11.99 -9.92
N SER A 52 17.89 11.62 -9.21
CA SER A 52 17.83 11.73 -7.74
C SER A 52 18.72 10.70 -7.02
N GLY A 53 19.24 9.69 -7.72
CA GLY A 53 20.02 8.59 -7.14
C GLY A 53 19.17 7.55 -6.37
N VAL A 54 17.84 7.59 -6.46
CA VAL A 54 16.92 6.57 -5.94
C VAL A 54 17.06 5.27 -6.74
N LYS A 55 17.26 5.41 -8.07
CA LYS A 55 17.54 4.28 -8.97
C LYS A 55 19.04 4.25 -9.31
N ARG A 56 19.55 3.04 -9.52
CA ARG A 56 20.95 2.84 -9.88
C ARG A 56 21.13 2.94 -11.39
N LEU A 57 22.07 3.79 -11.83
CA LEU A 57 22.49 3.90 -13.23
C LEU A 57 23.16 2.59 -13.66
N ARG A 58 22.76 2.04 -14.79
CA ARG A 58 23.30 0.81 -15.37
C ARG A 58 24.01 1.06 -16.70
N SER A 59 23.54 2.02 -17.50
CA SER A 59 24.08 2.33 -18.80
C SER A 59 24.03 3.84 -19.05
N GLY A 60 25.03 4.38 -19.72
CA GLY A 60 25.20 5.81 -19.95
C GLY A 60 25.86 6.54 -18.79
N ARG A 61 25.84 7.87 -18.83
CA ARG A 61 26.43 8.74 -17.80
C ARG A 61 25.45 9.84 -17.40
N ILE A 62 25.40 10.16 -16.10
CA ILE A 62 24.61 11.30 -15.57
C ILE A 62 25.55 12.15 -14.74
N LYS A 63 25.69 13.43 -15.10
CA LYS A 63 26.35 14.44 -14.28
C LYS A 63 25.30 15.34 -13.66
N ALA A 64 25.35 15.57 -12.35
CA ALA A 64 24.46 16.50 -11.64
C ALA A 64 25.24 17.23 -10.56
N LEU A 65 24.92 18.52 -10.35
CA LEU A 65 25.56 19.37 -9.34
C LEU A 65 27.10 19.34 -9.37
N GLY A 66 27.68 19.21 -10.57
CA GLY A 66 29.12 19.27 -10.81
C GLY A 66 29.87 17.93 -10.71
N GLY A 67 29.17 16.79 -10.58
CA GLY A 67 29.84 15.49 -10.52
C GLY A 67 29.04 14.33 -11.12
N ASP A 68 29.67 13.15 -11.21
CA ASP A 68 29.10 11.97 -11.83
C ASP A 68 28.23 11.18 -10.86
N MET A 69 26.94 11.01 -11.19
CA MET A 69 25.98 10.23 -10.43
C MET A 69 26.25 8.70 -10.49
N GLY A 70 27.13 8.23 -11.36
CA GLY A 70 27.68 6.89 -11.36
C GLY A 70 28.57 6.62 -10.13
N SER A 71 29.26 7.66 -9.60
CA SER A 71 30.11 7.58 -8.43
C SER A 71 29.31 7.48 -7.13
N ALA A 72 29.59 6.45 -6.33
CA ALA A 72 28.96 6.27 -5.01
C ALA A 72 29.29 7.41 -4.02
N ARG A 73 30.51 7.97 -4.13
CA ARG A 73 30.96 9.10 -3.31
C ARG A 73 30.16 10.35 -3.67
N HIS A 74 30.08 10.71 -4.95
CA HIS A 74 29.34 11.88 -5.40
C HIS A 74 27.85 11.77 -5.09
N ARG A 75 27.20 10.60 -5.34
CA ARG A 75 25.79 10.39 -4.93
C ARG A 75 25.57 10.62 -3.46
N ARG A 76 26.51 10.23 -2.61
CA ARG A 76 26.42 10.46 -1.16
C ARG A 76 26.47 11.95 -0.82
N ASP A 77 27.37 12.68 -1.46
CA ASP A 77 27.56 14.13 -1.21
C ASP A 77 26.37 14.95 -1.75
N CYS A 78 25.76 14.51 -2.86
CA CYS A 78 24.60 15.16 -3.46
C CYS A 78 23.28 14.92 -2.69
N ARG A 79 23.17 13.89 -1.84
CA ARG A 79 21.94 13.54 -1.15
C ARG A 79 21.32 14.68 -0.33
N VAL A 80 22.16 15.49 0.30
CA VAL A 80 21.72 16.65 1.09
C VAL A 80 21.44 17.90 0.25
N ARG A 81 21.77 17.86 -1.05
CA ARG A 81 21.62 18.97 -2.00
C ARG A 81 20.47 18.77 -2.98
N ILE A 82 19.97 17.56 -3.09
CA ILE A 82 18.85 17.22 -3.97
C ILE A 82 17.60 16.99 -3.12
N ALA A 83 16.43 17.46 -3.51
CA ALA A 83 15.13 17.04 -3.01
C ALA A 83 14.39 16.25 -4.09
N TYR A 84 13.67 15.21 -3.71
CA TYR A 84 12.86 14.41 -4.62
C TYR A 84 11.47 14.18 -4.03
N MET A 85 10.46 14.58 -4.76
CA MET A 85 9.06 14.34 -4.44
C MET A 85 8.53 13.33 -5.47
N PRO A 86 8.23 12.08 -5.05
CA PRO A 86 7.76 11.04 -5.95
C PRO A 86 6.31 11.26 -6.37
N GLN A 87 5.93 10.67 -7.50
CA GLN A 87 4.55 10.68 -8.02
C GLN A 87 3.54 10.12 -7.00
N GLY A 88 2.39 10.78 -6.90
CA GLY A 88 1.24 10.39 -6.07
C GLY A 88 1.08 11.24 -4.81
N LEU A 89 -0.18 11.47 -4.45
CA LEU A 89 -0.60 12.39 -3.38
C LEU A 89 -0.02 11.97 -2.01
N GLY A 90 1.00 12.71 -1.55
CA GLY A 90 1.59 12.51 -0.22
C GLY A 90 2.35 11.19 -0.02
N ARG A 91 2.82 10.55 -1.08
CA ARG A 91 3.58 9.28 -0.99
C ARG A 91 4.88 9.36 -0.21
N ASN A 92 5.46 10.53 -0.04
CA ASN A 92 6.62 10.74 0.82
C ASN A 92 6.26 11.04 2.27
N LEU A 93 4.98 11.18 2.61
CA LEU A 93 4.49 11.49 3.95
C LEU A 93 4.18 10.22 4.76
N TYR A 94 4.20 10.38 6.06
CA TYR A 94 3.74 9.37 7.01
C TYR A 94 2.33 9.74 7.49
N PRO A 95 1.29 8.99 7.06
CA PRO A 95 -0.12 9.38 7.26
C PRO A 95 -0.54 9.48 8.72
N THR A 96 0.08 8.69 9.60
CA THR A 96 -0.19 8.65 11.03
C THR A 96 0.48 9.77 11.82
N LEU A 97 1.54 10.38 11.25
CA LEU A 97 2.23 11.51 11.84
C LEU A 97 1.48 12.82 11.56
N SER A 98 1.55 13.77 12.50
CA SER A 98 1.01 15.11 12.28
C SER A 98 1.83 15.91 11.27
N VAL A 99 1.32 17.06 10.87
CA VAL A 99 2.00 18.00 9.96
C VAL A 99 3.40 18.35 10.49
N VAL A 100 3.50 18.78 11.75
CA VAL A 100 4.78 19.16 12.39
C VAL A 100 5.68 17.93 12.57
N GLU A 101 5.14 16.78 12.94
CA GLU A 101 5.94 15.56 13.13
C GLU A 101 6.56 15.05 11.82
N ASN A 102 5.85 15.18 10.69
CA ASN A 102 6.44 14.89 9.38
C ASN A 102 7.64 15.82 9.10
N LEU A 103 7.49 17.13 9.29
CA LEU A 103 8.57 18.10 9.10
C LEU A 103 9.73 17.86 10.07
N ASP A 104 9.46 17.61 11.35
CA ASP A 104 10.47 17.30 12.36
C ASP A 104 11.28 16.04 11.99
N PHE A 105 10.59 14.99 11.52
CA PHE A 105 11.25 13.77 11.04
C PHE A 105 12.22 14.05 9.89
N PHE A 106 11.76 14.74 8.83
CA PHE A 106 12.64 15.07 7.70
C PHE A 106 13.79 15.99 8.12
N GLY A 107 13.55 17.01 8.95
CA GLY A 107 14.61 17.86 9.46
C GLY A 107 15.67 17.11 10.29
N ARG A 108 15.26 16.15 11.12
CA ARG A 108 16.19 15.23 11.83
C ARG A 108 16.98 14.35 10.87
N LEU A 109 16.34 13.86 9.83
CA LEU A 109 16.96 13.00 8.81
C LEU A 109 18.11 13.72 8.11
N PHE A 110 17.98 15.04 7.89
CA PHE A 110 19.03 15.90 7.36
C PHE A 110 20.01 16.44 8.40
N GLY A 111 19.84 16.06 9.68
CA GLY A 111 20.77 16.42 10.76
C GLY A 111 20.66 17.87 11.25
N GLN A 112 19.52 18.52 11.01
CA GLN A 112 19.29 19.89 11.47
C GLN A 112 19.18 19.99 13.00
N PRO A 113 19.80 20.99 13.64
CA PRO A 113 19.62 21.28 15.06
C PRO A 113 18.16 21.62 15.37
N ALA A 114 17.75 21.39 16.62
CA ALA A 114 16.35 21.56 17.02
C ALA A 114 15.83 23.00 16.86
N SER A 115 16.67 24.01 17.10
CA SER A 115 16.32 25.42 16.93
C SER A 115 16.06 25.79 15.47
N GLU A 116 16.98 25.40 14.58
CA GLU A 116 16.87 25.64 13.14
C GLU A 116 15.64 24.91 12.56
N ARG A 117 15.43 23.65 12.95
CA ARG A 117 14.31 22.85 12.49
C ARG A 117 12.96 23.46 12.88
N ARG A 118 12.82 23.96 14.13
CA ARG A 118 11.59 24.63 14.59
C ARG A 118 11.33 25.91 13.83
N ALA A 119 12.35 26.75 13.65
CA ALA A 119 12.22 28.00 12.90
C ALA A 119 11.76 27.74 11.46
N ARG A 120 12.44 26.82 10.73
CA ARG A 120 12.08 26.45 9.35
C ARG A 120 10.71 25.81 9.24
N THR A 121 10.34 24.96 10.20
CA THR A 121 9.00 24.39 10.24
C THR A 121 7.96 25.49 10.34
N GLY A 122 8.15 26.47 11.22
CA GLY A 122 7.25 27.62 11.34
C GLY A 122 7.14 28.43 10.03
N ASP A 123 8.28 28.78 9.43
CA ASP A 123 8.33 29.54 8.17
C ASP A 123 7.61 28.79 7.02
N LEU A 124 7.84 27.48 6.89
CA LEU A 124 7.20 26.65 5.86
C LEU A 124 5.70 26.51 6.09
N LEU A 125 5.26 26.33 7.34
CA LEU A 125 3.84 26.21 7.65
C LEU A 125 3.08 27.50 7.32
N VAL A 126 3.61 28.65 7.74
CA VAL A 126 3.03 29.96 7.40
C VAL A 126 3.02 30.16 5.89
N SER A 127 4.14 29.87 5.20
CA SER A 127 4.25 30.05 3.74
C SER A 127 3.28 29.19 2.93
N THR A 128 2.76 28.12 3.50
CA THR A 128 1.86 27.16 2.82
C THR A 128 0.42 27.22 3.33
N GLY A 129 0.14 28.04 4.37
CA GLY A 129 -1.15 28.08 5.05
C GLY A 129 -1.50 26.78 5.77
N LEU A 130 -0.49 26.03 6.22
CA LEU A 130 -0.67 24.82 7.03
C LEU A 130 -0.53 25.09 8.54
N ASP A 131 -0.20 26.30 8.93
CA ASP A 131 -0.06 26.77 10.32
C ASP A 131 -1.32 26.59 11.19
N PRO A 132 -2.58 26.59 10.67
CA PRO A 132 -3.75 26.28 11.49
C PRO A 132 -3.89 24.78 11.83
N TYR A 133 -3.10 23.91 11.20
CA TYR A 133 -3.27 22.45 11.31
C TYR A 133 -2.00 21.69 11.76
N PRO A 134 -1.19 22.18 12.70
CA PRO A 134 0.13 21.63 13.04
C PRO A 134 0.03 20.19 13.55
N ASP A 135 -0.99 19.88 14.35
CA ASP A 135 -1.19 18.59 15.00
C ASP A 135 -2.09 17.62 14.22
N ARG A 136 -2.63 18.09 13.06
CA ARG A 136 -3.52 17.24 12.25
C ARG A 136 -2.72 16.12 11.58
N PRO A 137 -3.13 14.85 11.70
CA PRO A 137 -2.49 13.74 11.01
C PRO A 137 -2.47 13.95 9.49
N ALA A 138 -1.34 13.68 8.83
CA ALA A 138 -1.18 13.88 7.40
C ALA A 138 -2.21 13.06 6.57
N GLY A 139 -2.61 11.89 7.07
CA GLY A 139 -3.65 11.07 6.44
C GLY A 139 -5.02 11.75 6.34
N LYS A 140 -5.32 12.70 7.25
CA LYS A 140 -6.59 13.44 7.31
C LYS A 140 -6.56 14.80 6.58
N LEU A 141 -5.48 15.12 5.88
CA LEU A 141 -5.35 16.32 5.05
C LEU A 141 -6.03 16.11 3.70
N SER A 142 -6.51 17.20 3.07
CA SER A 142 -6.95 17.19 1.68
C SER A 142 -5.79 16.90 0.71
N GLY A 143 -6.08 16.55 -0.54
CA GLY A 143 -5.06 16.30 -1.55
C GLY A 143 -4.07 17.46 -1.71
N GLY A 144 -4.57 18.67 -1.88
CA GLY A 144 -3.75 19.87 -1.99
C GLY A 144 -2.91 20.15 -0.72
N MET A 145 -3.49 19.98 0.47
CA MET A 145 -2.74 20.11 1.73
C MET A 145 -1.64 19.06 1.87
N LYS A 146 -1.89 17.81 1.44
CA LYS A 146 -0.87 16.76 1.41
C LYS A 146 0.28 17.13 0.49
N GLN A 147 0.00 17.66 -0.69
CA GLN A 147 1.04 18.10 -1.62
C GLN A 147 1.86 19.26 -1.09
N LYS A 148 1.20 20.27 -0.48
CA LYS A 148 1.90 21.36 0.20
C LYS A 148 2.81 20.84 1.32
N LEU A 149 2.34 19.93 2.16
CA LEU A 149 3.15 19.29 3.20
C LEU A 149 4.31 18.48 2.61
N ALA A 150 4.06 17.71 1.55
CA ALA A 150 5.08 16.94 0.85
C ALA A 150 6.19 17.84 0.29
N LEU A 151 5.81 18.97 -0.28
CA LEU A 151 6.75 20.01 -0.73
C LEU A 151 7.54 20.61 0.44
N CYS A 152 6.88 20.95 1.56
CA CYS A 152 7.56 21.44 2.77
C CYS A 152 8.59 20.44 3.28
N CYS A 153 8.26 19.15 3.33
CA CYS A 153 9.19 18.09 3.71
C CYS A 153 10.37 17.96 2.74
N ALA A 154 10.14 18.17 1.45
CA ALA A 154 11.20 18.20 0.43
C ALA A 154 12.11 19.44 0.56
N LEU A 155 11.58 20.56 1.00
CA LEU A 155 12.27 21.86 1.08
C LEU A 155 12.92 22.14 2.44
N ILE A 156 12.60 21.38 3.49
CA ILE A 156 13.08 21.60 4.86
C ILE A 156 14.61 21.71 4.97
N HIS A 157 15.35 21.02 4.08
CA HIS A 157 16.81 20.99 4.05
C HIS A 157 17.43 21.92 2.99
N GLU A 158 16.62 22.78 2.34
CA GLU A 158 17.05 23.76 1.33
C GLU A 158 17.91 23.15 0.20
N PRO A 159 17.33 22.37 -0.69
CA PRO A 159 18.06 21.72 -1.77
C PRO A 159 18.57 22.72 -2.82
N ASP A 160 19.66 22.37 -3.51
CA ASP A 160 20.12 23.08 -4.72
C ASP A 160 19.38 22.59 -5.97
N LEU A 161 18.89 21.33 -5.94
CA LEU A 161 18.11 20.70 -7.01
C LEU A 161 16.83 20.10 -6.42
N LEU A 162 15.69 20.63 -6.81
CA LEU A 162 14.36 20.10 -6.48
C LEU A 162 13.84 19.27 -7.66
N ILE A 163 13.52 18.01 -7.42
CA ILE A 163 12.99 17.08 -8.41
C ILE A 163 11.56 16.72 -8.03
N LEU A 164 10.60 16.98 -8.92
CA LEU A 164 9.17 16.81 -8.72
C LEU A 164 8.62 15.85 -9.78
N ASP A 165 8.01 14.78 -9.34
CA ASP A 165 7.45 13.77 -10.24
C ASP A 165 5.93 13.86 -10.20
N GLU A 166 5.34 14.50 -11.20
CA GLU A 166 3.90 14.80 -11.31
C GLU A 166 3.31 15.39 -10.02
N PRO A 167 3.83 16.52 -9.54
CA PRO A 167 3.52 17.02 -8.20
C PRO A 167 2.07 17.50 -8.04
N THR A 168 1.39 17.84 -9.11
CA THR A 168 0.06 18.47 -9.10
C THR A 168 -1.04 17.56 -9.63
N THR A 169 -0.70 16.32 -10.04
CA THR A 169 -1.69 15.35 -10.53
C THR A 169 -2.72 15.03 -9.44
N GLY A 170 -4.00 15.25 -9.78
CA GLY A 170 -5.12 15.07 -8.87
C GLY A 170 -5.28 16.16 -7.81
N VAL A 171 -4.59 17.30 -7.95
CA VAL A 171 -4.75 18.49 -7.12
C VAL A 171 -5.71 19.45 -7.80
N ASP A 172 -6.55 20.13 -7.02
CA ASP A 172 -7.46 21.15 -7.54
C ASP A 172 -6.71 22.38 -8.11
N PRO A 173 -7.29 23.12 -9.08
CA PRO A 173 -6.62 24.22 -9.75
C PRO A 173 -6.14 25.33 -8.82
N LEU A 174 -6.92 25.68 -7.79
CA LEU A 174 -6.51 26.71 -6.83
C LEU A 174 -5.28 26.25 -6.03
N SER A 175 -5.29 25.01 -5.52
CA SER A 175 -4.14 24.45 -4.81
C SER A 175 -2.93 24.27 -5.72
N ARG A 176 -3.14 23.96 -7.03
CA ARG A 176 -2.08 23.86 -8.06
C ARG A 176 -1.43 25.23 -8.27
N ARG A 177 -2.21 26.30 -8.47
CA ARG A 177 -1.71 27.66 -8.59
C ARG A 177 -0.87 28.07 -7.37
N GLN A 178 -1.40 27.86 -6.17
CA GLN A 178 -0.70 28.15 -4.91
C GLN A 178 0.60 27.36 -4.75
N PHE A 179 0.64 26.11 -5.24
CA PHE A 179 1.84 25.28 -5.24
C PHE A 179 2.95 25.88 -6.10
N TRP A 180 2.63 26.31 -7.32
CA TRP A 180 3.61 26.92 -8.24
C TRP A 180 4.04 28.30 -7.78
N GLU A 181 3.14 29.11 -7.26
CA GLU A 181 3.48 30.40 -6.63
C GLU A 181 4.44 30.22 -5.46
N LEU A 182 4.28 29.22 -4.64
CA LEU A 182 5.20 28.89 -3.56
C LEU A 182 6.60 28.57 -4.10
N ILE A 183 6.70 27.71 -5.12
CA ILE A 183 7.99 27.38 -5.76
C ILE A 183 8.63 28.65 -6.36
N GLY A 184 7.85 29.48 -7.04
CA GLY A 184 8.31 30.74 -7.60
C GLY A 184 8.91 31.67 -6.54
N ARG A 185 8.21 31.87 -5.43
CA ARG A 185 8.70 32.69 -4.29
C ARG A 185 10.00 32.14 -3.68
N MET A 186 10.09 30.83 -3.54
CA MET A 186 11.29 30.19 -3.01
C MET A 186 12.49 30.33 -3.93
N ARG A 187 12.28 30.32 -5.26
CA ARG A 187 13.34 30.56 -6.25
C ARG A 187 13.83 32.00 -6.20
N VAL A 188 12.94 32.99 -6.01
CA VAL A 188 13.33 34.39 -5.83
C VAL A 188 14.29 34.57 -4.65
N GLY A 189 14.00 33.88 -3.53
CA GLY A 189 14.88 33.84 -2.36
C GLY A 189 16.19 33.03 -2.56
N ARG A 190 16.27 32.23 -3.64
CA ARG A 190 17.41 31.33 -3.94
C ARG A 190 17.64 31.22 -5.46
N PRO A 191 18.24 32.21 -6.09
CA PRO A 191 18.41 32.24 -7.55
C PRO A 191 19.23 31.06 -8.15
N GLY A 192 19.96 30.31 -7.30
CA GLY A 192 20.74 29.13 -7.73
C GLY A 192 19.97 27.82 -7.64
N MET A 193 18.74 27.79 -7.14
CA MET A 193 17.93 26.56 -7.05
C MET A 193 17.39 26.19 -8.43
N SER A 194 17.69 24.97 -8.88
CA SER A 194 17.12 24.38 -10.09
C SER A 194 15.94 23.47 -9.74
N VAL A 195 14.90 23.49 -10.54
CA VAL A 195 13.71 22.65 -10.38
C VAL A 195 13.55 21.79 -11.62
N VAL A 196 13.45 20.47 -11.46
CA VAL A 196 13.18 19.54 -12.57
C VAL A 196 11.86 18.83 -12.28
N VAL A 197 10.91 18.98 -13.19
CA VAL A 197 9.53 18.53 -13.03
C VAL A 197 9.20 17.52 -14.11
N ALA A 198 8.60 16.38 -13.77
CA ALA A 198 7.87 15.57 -14.74
C ALA A 198 6.40 15.98 -14.70
N SER A 199 5.81 16.26 -15.87
CA SER A 199 4.38 16.52 -16.01
C SER A 199 3.82 15.85 -17.25
N ALA A 200 2.58 15.36 -17.15
CA ALA A 200 1.78 14.93 -18.28
C ALA A 200 0.81 16.04 -18.73
N ASP A 201 0.69 17.12 -17.95
CA ASP A 201 -0.19 18.26 -18.20
C ASP A 201 0.55 19.30 -19.04
N MET A 202 0.09 19.51 -20.27
CA MET A 202 0.72 20.45 -21.21
C MET A 202 0.42 21.92 -20.86
N ASP A 203 -0.74 22.20 -20.26
CA ASP A 203 -1.10 23.54 -19.81
C ASP A 203 -0.21 24.00 -18.64
N GLU A 204 0.10 23.07 -17.73
CA GLU A 204 1.07 23.31 -16.67
C GLU A 204 2.48 23.52 -17.23
N ALA A 205 2.88 22.69 -18.19
CA ALA A 205 4.19 22.73 -18.81
C ALA A 205 4.46 24.04 -19.57
N ALA A 206 3.41 24.70 -20.09
CA ALA A 206 3.51 26.00 -20.75
C ALA A 206 4.06 27.11 -19.86
N GLN A 207 3.99 26.93 -18.53
CA GLN A 207 4.49 27.89 -17.53
C GLN A 207 5.96 27.65 -17.14
N PHE A 208 6.61 26.60 -17.65
CA PHE A 208 8.00 26.27 -17.30
C PHE A 208 8.99 27.03 -18.18
N ASP A 209 10.19 27.24 -17.66
CA ASP A 209 11.22 28.00 -18.35
C ASP A 209 11.82 27.21 -19.53
N TRP A 210 11.88 25.87 -19.41
CA TRP A 210 12.50 24.98 -20.39
C TRP A 210 11.86 23.60 -20.37
N LEU A 211 11.76 22.95 -21.52
CA LEU A 211 11.07 21.66 -21.68
C LEU A 211 11.97 20.64 -22.37
N ALA A 212 11.78 19.37 -22.02
CA ALA A 212 12.26 18.19 -22.75
C ALA A 212 11.06 17.25 -22.99
N ALA A 213 10.66 17.12 -24.23
CA ALA A 213 9.54 16.26 -24.63
C ALA A 213 10.04 14.82 -24.84
N MET A 214 9.34 13.86 -24.21
CA MET A 214 9.68 12.44 -24.24
C MET A 214 8.55 11.60 -24.83
N ASN A 215 8.95 10.63 -25.67
CA ASN A 215 8.05 9.60 -26.16
C ASN A 215 8.78 8.26 -26.25
N ALA A 216 8.13 7.16 -25.83
CA ALA A 216 8.65 5.78 -25.91
C ALA A 216 10.11 5.63 -25.42
N GLY A 217 10.46 6.30 -24.32
CA GLY A 217 11.80 6.24 -23.72
C GLY A 217 12.87 7.09 -24.41
N ARG A 218 12.53 7.90 -25.40
CA ARG A 218 13.44 8.79 -26.15
C ARG A 218 13.01 10.25 -26.05
N LEU A 219 13.93 11.15 -26.27
CA LEU A 219 13.64 12.58 -26.44
C LEU A 219 13.19 12.85 -27.86
N ILE A 220 12.16 13.70 -28.01
CA ILE A 220 11.63 14.13 -29.30
C ILE A 220 11.85 15.63 -29.58
N ALA A 221 11.93 16.47 -28.51
CA ALA A 221 12.27 17.87 -28.63
C ALA A 221 12.82 18.41 -27.31
N THR A 222 13.57 19.51 -27.36
CA THR A 222 14.03 20.29 -26.21
C THR A 222 14.05 21.77 -26.55
N GLY A 223 13.72 22.63 -25.61
CA GLY A 223 13.73 24.08 -25.77
C GLY A 223 12.79 24.79 -24.79
N SER A 224 12.68 26.10 -24.90
CA SER A 224 11.60 26.84 -24.20
C SER A 224 10.23 26.50 -24.81
N PRO A 225 9.12 26.68 -24.08
CA PRO A 225 7.78 26.51 -24.64
C PRO A 225 7.58 27.27 -25.96
N ALA A 226 8.03 28.51 -26.01
CA ALA A 226 7.93 29.36 -27.21
C ALA A 226 8.75 28.85 -28.39
N GLU A 227 9.95 28.28 -28.15
CA GLU A 227 10.75 27.66 -29.20
C GLU A 227 10.09 26.41 -29.76
N ILE A 228 9.51 25.57 -28.90
CA ILE A 228 8.81 24.34 -29.32
C ILE A 228 7.57 24.68 -30.15
N LEU A 229 6.77 25.65 -29.72
CA LEU A 229 5.60 26.14 -30.47
C LEU A 229 6.01 26.70 -31.84
N SER A 230 7.06 27.52 -31.87
CA SER A 230 7.57 28.11 -33.11
C SER A 230 8.09 27.03 -34.09
N GLN A 231 8.81 26.02 -33.62
CA GLN A 231 9.32 24.91 -34.44
C GLN A 231 8.21 24.04 -35.06
N THR A 232 7.11 23.91 -34.36
CA THR A 232 6.00 23.05 -34.76
C THR A 232 4.87 23.80 -35.45
N HIS A 233 4.91 25.15 -35.46
CA HIS A 233 3.83 26.02 -35.95
C HIS A 233 2.47 25.71 -35.30
N ALA A 234 2.48 25.32 -34.02
CA ALA A 234 1.30 24.93 -33.24
C ALA A 234 0.84 26.09 -32.34
N ASP A 235 -0.48 26.16 -32.09
CA ASP A 235 -1.08 27.15 -31.20
C ASP A 235 -1.03 26.75 -29.74
N SER A 236 -0.84 25.46 -29.46
CA SER A 236 -0.75 24.91 -28.11
C SER A 236 0.39 23.88 -27.95
N LEU A 237 0.91 23.70 -26.74
CA LEU A 237 1.93 22.65 -26.46
C LEU A 237 1.39 21.24 -26.71
N GLU A 238 0.10 21.02 -26.56
CA GLU A 238 -0.52 19.74 -26.85
C GLU A 238 -0.46 19.43 -28.36
N GLU A 239 -0.82 20.39 -29.20
CA GLU A 239 -0.69 20.28 -30.66
C GLU A 239 0.78 20.16 -31.09
N ALA A 240 1.67 20.94 -30.48
CA ALA A 240 3.10 20.84 -30.72
C ALA A 240 3.64 19.45 -30.38
N PHE A 241 3.23 18.89 -29.24
CA PHE A 241 3.63 17.53 -28.85
C PHE A 241 3.14 16.49 -29.88
N ILE A 242 1.88 16.57 -30.32
CA ILE A 242 1.32 15.68 -31.34
C ILE A 242 2.09 15.82 -32.66
N ALA A 243 2.43 17.04 -33.07
CA ALA A 243 3.20 17.29 -34.29
C ALA A 243 4.62 16.68 -34.24
N LEU A 244 5.23 16.56 -33.06
CA LEU A 244 6.54 15.97 -32.84
C LEU A 244 6.52 14.42 -32.78
N LEU A 245 5.35 13.80 -32.66
CA LEU A 245 5.25 12.33 -32.63
C LEU A 245 5.61 11.72 -34.00
N PRO A 246 6.13 10.48 -34.03
CA PRO A 246 6.36 9.74 -35.26
C PRO A 246 5.06 9.62 -36.10
N GLU A 247 5.20 9.65 -37.41
CA GLU A 247 4.06 9.63 -38.34
C GLU A 247 3.11 8.43 -38.08
N ALA A 248 3.65 7.27 -37.77
CA ALA A 248 2.87 6.08 -37.42
C ALA A 248 1.93 6.26 -36.22
N GLN A 249 2.31 7.13 -35.25
CA GLN A 249 1.47 7.44 -34.10
C GLN A 249 0.48 8.57 -34.37
N ARG A 250 0.77 9.43 -35.35
CA ARG A 250 -0.11 10.51 -35.80
C ARG A 250 -1.16 10.07 -36.82
N GLN A 251 -0.95 8.92 -37.49
CA GLN A 251 -1.88 8.44 -38.53
C GLN A 251 -3.30 8.32 -37.96
N GLY A 252 -4.24 8.99 -38.66
CA GLY A 252 -5.65 9.03 -38.28
C GLY A 252 -6.01 10.05 -37.21
N HIS A 253 -5.09 10.82 -36.67
CA HIS A 253 -5.40 11.93 -35.77
C HIS A 253 -5.98 13.09 -36.60
N LYS A 254 -7.18 13.53 -36.22
CA LYS A 254 -7.84 14.74 -36.75
C LYS A 254 -8.16 15.64 -35.59
N ALA A 255 -8.06 16.95 -35.80
CA ALA A 255 -8.50 17.91 -34.80
C ALA A 255 -9.94 17.60 -34.38
N LEU A 256 -10.17 17.52 -33.07
CA LEU A 256 -11.48 17.17 -32.53
C LEU A 256 -12.48 18.30 -32.81
N VAL A 257 -13.52 17.99 -33.57
CA VAL A 257 -14.63 18.90 -33.85
C VAL A 257 -15.84 18.44 -33.05
N ILE A 258 -16.38 19.33 -32.20
CA ILE A 258 -17.58 19.03 -31.41
C ILE A 258 -18.80 19.66 -32.10
N PRO A 259 -19.62 18.84 -32.82
CA PRO A 259 -20.83 19.37 -33.41
C PRO A 259 -21.84 19.83 -32.36
N PRO A 260 -22.62 20.89 -32.61
CA PRO A 260 -23.65 21.33 -31.69
C PRO A 260 -24.68 20.21 -31.46
N ARG A 261 -25.17 20.13 -30.24
CA ARG A 261 -26.22 19.16 -29.86
C ARG A 261 -27.55 19.53 -30.53
N VAL A 262 -28.21 18.56 -31.10
CA VAL A 262 -29.58 18.70 -31.57
C VAL A 262 -30.51 18.34 -30.41
N PRO A 263 -31.38 19.26 -29.94
CA PRO A 263 -32.32 18.97 -28.85
C PRO A 263 -33.28 17.85 -29.27
N ARG A 264 -33.44 16.87 -28.39
CA ARG A 264 -34.39 15.75 -28.57
C ARG A 264 -35.59 15.96 -27.64
N PRO A 265 -36.83 15.82 -28.12
CA PRO A 265 -38.01 15.91 -27.26
C PRO A 265 -38.08 14.69 -26.33
N GLY A 266 -38.39 14.91 -25.07
CA GLY A 266 -38.50 13.84 -24.06
C GLY A 266 -38.23 14.32 -22.63
N PRO A 267 -38.38 13.44 -21.65
CA PRO A 267 -37.96 13.76 -20.28
C PRO A 267 -36.43 13.90 -20.19
N PRO A 268 -35.94 14.64 -19.20
CA PRO A 268 -34.51 14.74 -18.99
C PRO A 268 -33.93 13.33 -18.73
N ALA A 269 -32.71 13.10 -19.24
CA ALA A 269 -32.04 11.82 -19.04
C ALA A 269 -31.69 11.61 -17.57
N ILE A 270 -31.24 12.69 -16.89
CA ILE A 270 -30.93 12.68 -15.46
C ILE A 270 -31.53 13.94 -14.84
N GLU A 271 -32.27 13.80 -13.76
CA GLU A 271 -32.71 14.91 -12.93
C GLU A 271 -32.41 14.59 -11.45
N ALA A 272 -31.70 15.48 -10.79
CA ALA A 272 -31.33 15.37 -9.40
C ALA A 272 -31.85 16.59 -8.64
N THR A 273 -32.55 16.38 -7.53
CA THR A 273 -33.13 17.44 -6.70
C THR A 273 -32.70 17.27 -5.25
N GLY A 274 -31.94 18.23 -4.73
CA GLY A 274 -31.52 18.30 -3.34
C GLY A 274 -30.71 17.09 -2.87
N LEU A 275 -29.95 16.43 -3.75
CA LEU A 275 -29.18 15.25 -3.38
C LEU A 275 -28.20 15.56 -2.26
N THR A 276 -28.32 14.82 -1.16
CA THR A 276 -27.46 14.95 0.01
C THR A 276 -26.95 13.59 0.43
N MET A 277 -25.63 13.52 0.76
CA MET A 277 -25.02 12.30 1.30
C MET A 277 -24.19 12.59 2.52
N ARG A 278 -24.55 11.94 3.63
CA ARG A 278 -23.87 12.06 4.92
C ARG A 278 -23.23 10.74 5.34
N PHE A 279 -21.97 10.81 5.78
CA PHE A 279 -21.26 9.69 6.39
C PHE A 279 -20.94 10.03 7.85
N GLY A 280 -21.85 9.66 8.75
CA GLY A 280 -21.79 10.10 10.15
C GLY A 280 -21.86 11.62 10.27
N GLY A 281 -20.85 12.26 10.84
CA GLY A 281 -20.77 13.72 10.96
C GLY A 281 -20.22 14.45 9.73
N PHE A 282 -19.87 13.75 8.65
CA PHE A 282 -19.31 14.33 7.43
C PHE A 282 -20.35 14.35 6.30
N THR A 283 -20.61 15.53 5.73
CA THR A 283 -21.46 15.70 4.55
C THR A 283 -20.59 15.70 3.30
N ALA A 284 -20.70 14.67 2.49
CA ALA A 284 -19.93 14.52 1.26
C ALA A 284 -20.58 15.22 0.05
N VAL A 285 -21.90 15.29 0.02
CA VAL A 285 -22.72 15.99 -0.98
C VAL A 285 -23.82 16.73 -0.22
N ASP A 286 -24.03 17.99 -0.53
CA ASP A 286 -24.92 18.90 0.23
C ASP A 286 -25.88 19.62 -0.71
N HIS A 287 -27.15 19.14 -0.77
CA HIS A 287 -28.26 19.70 -1.53
C HIS A 287 -27.97 19.97 -3.01
N VAL A 288 -27.28 19.04 -3.68
CA VAL A 288 -26.91 19.18 -5.10
C VAL A 288 -28.13 18.92 -5.98
N SER A 289 -28.43 19.87 -6.87
CA SER A 289 -29.52 19.77 -7.87
C SER A 289 -28.98 20.11 -9.23
N PHE A 290 -29.33 19.30 -10.25
CA PHE A 290 -28.97 19.53 -11.64
C PHE A 290 -29.89 18.72 -12.56
N ARG A 291 -29.95 19.13 -13.83
CA ARG A 291 -30.75 18.49 -14.87
C ARG A 291 -29.93 18.30 -16.13
N ILE A 292 -29.91 17.10 -16.69
CA ILE A 292 -29.16 16.74 -17.89
C ILE A 292 -30.15 16.25 -18.95
N GLU A 293 -30.09 16.87 -20.11
CA GLU A 293 -30.97 16.57 -21.22
C GLU A 293 -30.48 15.33 -22.01
N THR A 294 -31.38 14.65 -22.71
CA THR A 294 -31.05 13.47 -23.53
C THR A 294 -30.03 13.82 -24.62
N GLY A 295 -28.96 13.02 -24.73
CA GLY A 295 -27.88 13.22 -25.70
C GLY A 295 -26.94 14.38 -25.35
N GLU A 296 -26.97 14.91 -24.14
CA GLU A 296 -26.05 15.93 -23.65
C GLU A 296 -24.76 15.33 -23.14
N ILE A 297 -23.63 15.97 -23.39
CA ILE A 297 -22.36 15.69 -22.72
C ILE A 297 -22.23 16.70 -21.58
N PHE A 298 -22.46 16.22 -20.37
CA PHE A 298 -22.47 17.05 -19.16
C PHE A 298 -21.22 16.78 -18.30
N GLY A 299 -20.45 17.82 -18.02
CA GLY A 299 -19.23 17.76 -17.23
C GLY A 299 -19.45 18.11 -15.77
N PHE A 300 -18.94 17.28 -14.87
CA PHE A 300 -18.89 17.57 -13.43
C PHE A 300 -17.46 17.94 -13.06
N LEU A 301 -17.21 19.24 -13.00
CA LEU A 301 -15.88 19.81 -12.77
C LEU A 301 -15.65 20.02 -11.26
N GLY A 302 -14.52 19.59 -10.73
CA GLY A 302 -14.19 19.85 -9.35
C GLY A 302 -12.95 19.10 -8.87
N SER A 303 -12.45 19.51 -7.71
CA SER A 303 -11.29 18.89 -7.06
C SER A 303 -11.57 17.47 -6.58
N ASN A 304 -10.51 16.69 -6.35
CA ASN A 304 -10.65 15.37 -5.76
C ASN A 304 -11.19 15.46 -4.33
N GLY A 305 -12.21 14.63 -4.04
CA GLY A 305 -12.89 14.61 -2.74
C GLY A 305 -13.98 15.67 -2.58
N CYS A 306 -14.34 16.46 -3.61
CA CYS A 306 -15.43 17.42 -3.56
C CYS A 306 -16.84 16.79 -3.63
N GLY A 307 -16.96 15.47 -3.80
CA GLY A 307 -18.25 14.78 -3.83
C GLY A 307 -18.66 14.20 -5.19
N LYS A 308 -17.88 14.40 -6.30
CA LYS A 308 -18.23 13.94 -7.67
C LYS A 308 -18.56 12.45 -7.73
N SER A 309 -17.61 11.59 -7.33
CA SER A 309 -17.81 10.13 -7.36
C SER A 309 -18.94 9.67 -6.43
N THR A 310 -19.19 10.39 -5.33
CA THR A 310 -20.33 10.11 -4.43
C THR A 310 -21.64 10.41 -5.13
N THR A 311 -21.73 11.57 -5.81
CA THR A 311 -22.91 11.93 -6.60
C THR A 311 -23.15 10.91 -7.72
N MET A 312 -22.12 10.50 -8.45
CA MET A 312 -22.24 9.46 -9.48
C MET A 312 -22.76 8.13 -8.93
N LYS A 313 -22.28 7.70 -7.76
CA LYS A 313 -22.76 6.48 -7.10
C LYS A 313 -24.21 6.57 -6.68
N MET A 314 -24.69 7.76 -6.30
CA MET A 314 -26.12 7.96 -6.02
C MET A 314 -26.96 7.87 -7.30
N LEU A 315 -26.51 8.44 -8.39
CA LEU A 315 -27.19 8.36 -9.70
C LEU A 315 -27.21 6.95 -10.30
N THR A 316 -26.19 6.14 -10.03
CA THR A 316 -26.14 4.74 -10.48
C THR A 316 -26.91 3.77 -9.59
N GLY A 317 -27.52 4.25 -8.50
CA GLY A 317 -28.16 3.39 -7.49
C GLY A 317 -27.19 2.53 -6.69
N LEU A 318 -25.87 2.76 -6.77
CA LEU A 318 -24.88 2.07 -5.94
C LEU A 318 -24.85 2.56 -4.50
N LEU A 319 -25.36 3.78 -4.27
CA LEU A 319 -25.40 4.42 -2.96
C LEU A 319 -26.76 5.15 -2.82
N PRO A 320 -27.61 4.76 -1.87
CA PRO A 320 -28.85 5.49 -1.63
C PRO A 320 -28.53 6.89 -1.06
N PRO A 321 -29.17 7.98 -1.53
CA PRO A 321 -28.98 9.30 -0.97
C PRO A 321 -29.53 9.37 0.46
N SER A 322 -28.92 10.20 1.32
CA SER A 322 -29.44 10.49 2.66
C SER A 322 -30.70 11.35 2.61
N GLU A 323 -30.73 12.32 1.65
CA GLU A 323 -31.86 13.22 1.38
C GLU A 323 -31.88 13.55 -0.12
N GLY A 324 -33.02 13.99 -0.62
CA GLY A 324 -33.23 14.34 -2.02
C GLY A 324 -33.60 13.13 -2.90
N THR A 325 -33.81 13.40 -4.18
CA THR A 325 -34.26 12.41 -5.17
C THR A 325 -33.49 12.53 -6.47
N ALA A 326 -33.33 11.40 -7.16
CA ALA A 326 -32.82 11.36 -8.53
C ALA A 326 -33.75 10.55 -9.41
N THR A 327 -33.91 10.99 -10.68
CA THR A 327 -34.67 10.27 -11.68
C THR A 327 -33.82 10.06 -12.95
N LEU A 328 -34.05 8.94 -13.63
CA LEU A 328 -33.46 8.61 -14.93
C LEU A 328 -34.57 8.42 -15.95
N PHE A 329 -34.59 9.25 -16.98
CA PHE A 329 -35.68 9.30 -17.96
C PHE A 329 -37.06 9.42 -17.27
N GLY A 330 -37.16 10.24 -16.22
CA GLY A 330 -38.38 10.47 -15.48
C GLY A 330 -38.76 9.35 -14.48
N GLN A 331 -37.97 8.29 -14.35
CA GLN A 331 -38.20 7.21 -13.38
C GLN A 331 -37.26 7.34 -12.18
N PRO A 332 -37.72 7.15 -10.94
CA PRO A 332 -36.86 7.20 -9.77
C PRO A 332 -35.70 6.19 -9.85
N VAL A 333 -34.53 6.59 -9.35
CA VAL A 333 -33.38 5.68 -9.21
C VAL A 333 -33.65 4.74 -8.05
N ASP A 334 -33.78 3.45 -8.34
CA ASP A 334 -33.88 2.40 -7.32
C ASP A 334 -32.58 1.59 -7.30
N ALA A 335 -31.95 1.52 -6.14
CA ALA A 335 -30.74 0.74 -5.88
C ALA A 335 -30.93 -0.77 -6.05
N HIS A 336 -32.15 -1.26 -5.93
CA HIS A 336 -32.50 -2.69 -6.04
C HIS A 336 -33.04 -3.09 -7.43
N ASP A 337 -33.32 -2.13 -8.30
CA ASP A 337 -33.84 -2.41 -9.64
C ASP A 337 -32.73 -2.64 -10.65
N LEU A 338 -32.63 -3.89 -11.14
CA LEU A 338 -31.73 -4.27 -12.22
C LEU A 338 -32.03 -3.54 -13.55
N GLN A 339 -33.29 -3.16 -13.81
CA GLN A 339 -33.66 -2.46 -15.03
C GLN A 339 -33.09 -1.04 -15.07
N THR A 340 -33.03 -0.37 -13.95
CA THR A 340 -32.35 0.93 -13.78
C THR A 340 -30.88 0.79 -14.13
N ARG A 341 -30.20 -0.26 -13.65
CA ARG A 341 -28.76 -0.52 -13.93
C ARG A 341 -28.50 -0.87 -15.40
N LYS A 342 -29.42 -1.58 -16.06
CA LYS A 342 -29.30 -1.90 -17.50
C LYS A 342 -29.36 -0.65 -18.39
N ARG A 343 -29.86 0.49 -17.90
CA ARG A 343 -29.89 1.76 -18.66
C ARG A 343 -28.62 2.58 -18.55
N ILE A 344 -27.72 2.23 -17.62
CA ILE A 344 -26.52 3.00 -17.30
C ILE A 344 -25.27 2.18 -17.63
N GLY A 345 -24.38 2.74 -18.43
CA GLY A 345 -23.00 2.31 -18.52
C GLY A 345 -22.17 3.08 -17.50
N TYR A 346 -21.33 2.41 -16.73
CA TYR A 346 -20.48 3.06 -15.72
C TYR A 346 -19.02 2.69 -15.91
N MET A 347 -18.17 3.72 -15.95
CA MET A 347 -16.72 3.58 -15.97
C MET A 347 -16.14 4.29 -14.74
N SER A 348 -15.54 3.53 -13.85
CA SER A 348 -14.91 4.05 -12.63
C SER A 348 -13.51 4.60 -12.89
N GLN A 349 -13.04 5.51 -12.03
CA GLN A 349 -11.71 6.11 -12.09
C GLN A 349 -10.58 5.07 -12.03
N SER A 350 -10.69 4.06 -11.18
CA SER A 350 -9.74 2.96 -11.13
C SER A 350 -10.18 1.83 -12.06
N PHE A 351 -9.19 1.14 -12.65
CA PHE A 351 -9.47 -0.02 -13.47
C PHE A 351 -10.25 -1.08 -12.67
N SER A 352 -11.50 -1.33 -13.04
CA SER A 352 -12.46 -2.16 -12.30
C SER A 352 -12.68 -3.54 -12.91
N LEU A 353 -12.03 -3.83 -14.05
CA LEU A 353 -12.14 -5.13 -14.71
C LEU A 353 -11.18 -6.15 -14.11
N TYR A 354 -11.48 -7.43 -14.36
CA TYR A 354 -10.68 -8.54 -13.82
C TYR A 354 -9.34 -8.67 -14.54
N GLY A 355 -8.23 -8.33 -13.85
CA GLY A 355 -6.87 -8.39 -14.42
C GLY A 355 -6.39 -9.81 -14.76
N GLU A 356 -7.00 -10.83 -14.15
CA GLU A 356 -6.70 -12.25 -14.42
C GLU A 356 -7.37 -12.78 -15.70
N LEU A 357 -8.47 -12.15 -16.13
CA LEU A 357 -9.18 -12.51 -17.34
C LEU A 357 -8.59 -11.79 -18.55
N THR A 358 -8.70 -12.39 -19.74
CA THR A 358 -8.31 -11.73 -20.99
C THR A 358 -9.29 -10.62 -21.38
N VAL A 359 -8.94 -9.79 -22.36
CA VAL A 359 -9.83 -8.77 -22.94
C VAL A 359 -11.16 -9.37 -23.35
N ARG A 360 -11.14 -10.46 -24.14
CA ARG A 360 -12.33 -11.17 -24.59
C ARG A 360 -13.14 -11.74 -23.40
N GLN A 361 -12.48 -12.34 -22.43
CA GLN A 361 -13.15 -12.93 -21.27
C GLN A 361 -13.85 -11.89 -20.39
N ASN A 362 -13.27 -10.70 -20.22
CA ASN A 362 -13.94 -9.59 -19.53
C ASN A 362 -15.24 -9.18 -20.23
N LEU A 363 -15.23 -9.04 -21.57
CA LEU A 363 -16.44 -8.71 -22.34
C LEU A 363 -17.49 -9.82 -22.27
N VAL A 364 -17.07 -11.10 -22.33
CA VAL A 364 -17.99 -12.25 -22.21
C VAL A 364 -18.62 -12.30 -20.80
N LEU A 365 -17.82 -12.08 -19.77
CA LEU A 365 -18.31 -12.06 -18.38
C LEU A 365 -19.36 -10.96 -18.18
N ASP A 366 -19.08 -9.76 -18.67
CA ASP A 366 -20.02 -8.63 -18.55
C ASP A 366 -21.31 -8.88 -19.34
N ALA A 367 -21.22 -9.47 -20.54
CA ALA A 367 -22.39 -9.90 -21.30
C ALA A 367 -23.27 -10.90 -20.54
N GLN A 368 -22.64 -11.82 -19.78
CA GLN A 368 -23.36 -12.77 -18.92
C GLN A 368 -24.01 -12.08 -17.72
N LEU A 369 -23.29 -11.13 -17.09
CA LEU A 369 -23.82 -10.36 -15.94
C LEU A 369 -25.04 -9.52 -16.31
N PHE A 370 -25.08 -8.98 -17.54
CA PHE A 370 -26.23 -8.23 -18.05
C PHE A 370 -27.29 -9.10 -18.73
N ASP A 371 -27.09 -10.43 -18.73
CA ASP A 371 -28.00 -11.39 -19.36
C ASP A 371 -28.28 -11.04 -20.84
N LEU A 372 -27.22 -10.87 -21.62
CA LEU A 372 -27.31 -10.52 -23.05
C LEU A 372 -27.26 -11.79 -23.92
N PRO A 373 -28.38 -12.28 -24.42
CA PRO A 373 -28.39 -13.47 -25.28
C PRO A 373 -27.67 -13.19 -26.59
N GLY A 374 -26.81 -14.12 -27.05
CA GLY A 374 -26.15 -14.00 -28.34
C GLY A 374 -25.16 -12.84 -28.47
N ALA A 375 -24.49 -12.44 -27.36
CA ALA A 375 -23.58 -11.29 -27.34
C ALA A 375 -22.31 -11.41 -28.22
N GLY A 376 -22.01 -12.59 -28.76
CA GLY A 376 -20.81 -12.83 -29.59
C GLY A 376 -20.59 -11.82 -30.73
N PRO A 377 -21.56 -11.57 -31.62
CA PRO A 377 -21.43 -10.56 -32.67
C PRO A 377 -21.18 -9.15 -32.14
N ARG A 378 -21.85 -8.76 -31.05
CA ARG A 378 -21.66 -7.45 -30.43
C ARG A 378 -20.27 -7.30 -29.77
N ILE A 379 -19.77 -8.36 -29.14
CA ILE A 379 -18.40 -8.38 -28.60
C ILE A 379 -17.39 -8.22 -29.75
N ALA A 380 -17.57 -8.93 -30.87
CA ALA A 380 -16.67 -8.80 -32.00
C ALA A 380 -16.69 -7.39 -32.61
N GLU A 381 -17.88 -6.80 -32.77
CA GLU A 381 -18.08 -5.41 -33.22
C GLU A 381 -17.33 -4.41 -32.32
N LEU A 382 -17.51 -4.51 -31.02
CA LEU A 382 -16.86 -3.62 -30.07
C LEU A 382 -15.34 -3.81 -30.02
N MET A 383 -14.87 -5.06 -30.12
CA MET A 383 -13.44 -5.35 -30.19
C MET A 383 -12.79 -4.73 -31.43
N GLU A 384 -13.47 -4.74 -32.55
CA GLU A 384 -13.00 -4.11 -33.79
C GLU A 384 -13.06 -2.59 -33.69
N HIS A 385 -14.22 -2.04 -33.26
CA HIS A 385 -14.44 -0.59 -33.14
C HIS A 385 -13.43 0.09 -32.22
N TYR A 386 -13.13 -0.52 -31.05
CA TYR A 386 -12.17 0.02 -30.10
C TYR A 386 -10.72 -0.46 -30.31
N GLY A 387 -10.43 -1.18 -31.40
CA GLY A 387 -9.08 -1.67 -31.73
C GLY A 387 -8.54 -2.66 -30.71
N LEU A 388 -9.41 -3.48 -30.10
CA LEU A 388 -9.07 -4.47 -29.08
C LEU A 388 -8.83 -5.86 -29.68
N ALA A 389 -9.11 -6.07 -30.96
CA ALA A 389 -9.05 -7.38 -31.61
C ALA A 389 -7.64 -8.01 -31.52
N THR A 390 -6.60 -7.21 -31.71
CA THR A 390 -5.19 -7.65 -31.57
C THR A 390 -4.78 -8.03 -30.16
N PHE A 391 -5.54 -7.60 -29.17
CA PHE A 391 -5.28 -7.84 -27.74
C PHE A 391 -6.27 -8.81 -27.09
N ALA A 392 -7.08 -9.51 -27.90
CA ALA A 392 -8.19 -10.37 -27.45
C ALA A 392 -7.82 -11.33 -26.32
N ASP A 393 -6.65 -11.97 -26.44
CA ASP A 393 -6.15 -12.98 -25.52
C ASP A 393 -5.12 -12.42 -24.51
N SER A 394 -4.87 -11.10 -24.55
CA SER A 394 -3.98 -10.42 -23.60
C SER A 394 -4.72 -10.11 -22.30
N ARG A 395 -3.98 -10.13 -21.18
CA ARG A 395 -4.51 -9.70 -19.89
C ARG A 395 -4.44 -8.18 -19.75
N PRO A 396 -5.42 -7.53 -19.13
CA PRO A 396 -5.47 -6.08 -18.95
C PRO A 396 -4.21 -5.49 -18.31
N ASP A 397 -3.62 -6.17 -17.31
CA ASP A 397 -2.41 -5.70 -16.62
C ASP A 397 -1.18 -5.59 -17.53
N SER A 398 -1.16 -6.29 -18.65
CA SER A 398 -0.08 -6.23 -19.64
C SER A 398 -0.28 -5.14 -20.70
N LEU A 399 -1.44 -4.49 -20.73
CA LEU A 399 -1.82 -3.51 -21.75
C LEU A 399 -1.42 -2.08 -21.38
N PRO A 400 -1.09 -1.24 -22.37
CA PRO A 400 -0.98 0.20 -22.18
C PRO A 400 -2.26 0.81 -21.60
N LEU A 401 -2.13 1.92 -20.87
CA LEU A 401 -3.26 2.56 -20.18
C LEU A 401 -4.41 2.93 -21.14
N GLY A 402 -4.11 3.52 -22.30
CA GLY A 402 -5.13 3.87 -23.31
C GLY A 402 -5.93 2.66 -23.83
N ILE A 403 -5.26 1.50 -24.00
CA ILE A 403 -5.96 0.27 -24.39
C ILE A 403 -6.86 -0.23 -23.26
N ARG A 404 -6.39 -0.16 -22.02
CA ARG A 404 -7.22 -0.53 -20.86
C ARG A 404 -8.45 0.34 -20.72
N GLN A 405 -8.35 1.63 -21.00
CA GLN A 405 -9.49 2.55 -20.93
C GLN A 405 -10.48 2.30 -22.08
N ARG A 406 -9.99 2.01 -23.31
CA ARG A 406 -10.86 1.56 -24.39
C ARG A 406 -11.59 0.26 -24.07
N LEU A 407 -10.94 -0.68 -23.37
CA LEU A 407 -11.60 -1.89 -22.88
C LEU A 407 -12.68 -1.57 -21.85
N GLN A 408 -12.41 -0.69 -20.88
CA GLN A 408 -13.43 -0.27 -19.89
C GLN A 408 -14.63 0.41 -20.56
N LEU A 409 -14.38 1.27 -21.55
CA LEU A 409 -15.45 1.89 -22.33
C LEU A 409 -16.25 0.86 -23.13
N ALA A 410 -15.58 -0.09 -23.81
CA ALA A 410 -16.22 -1.18 -24.53
C ALA A 410 -17.15 -2.01 -23.65
N VAL A 411 -16.70 -2.33 -22.42
CA VAL A 411 -17.50 -3.01 -21.41
C VAL A 411 -18.69 -2.15 -20.98
N ALA A 412 -18.45 -0.87 -20.67
CA ALA A 412 -19.51 0.04 -20.22
C ALA A 412 -20.62 0.27 -21.26
N VAL A 413 -20.33 0.10 -22.57
CA VAL A 413 -21.31 0.29 -23.67
C VAL A 413 -21.83 -1.02 -24.28
N LEU A 414 -21.39 -2.17 -23.77
CA LEU A 414 -21.74 -3.50 -24.30
C LEU A 414 -23.25 -3.72 -24.37
N HIS A 415 -23.96 -3.36 -23.32
CA HIS A 415 -25.40 -3.52 -23.16
C HIS A 415 -26.23 -2.36 -23.76
N ARG A 416 -25.61 -1.45 -24.54
CA ARG A 416 -26.24 -0.29 -25.18
C ARG A 416 -27.01 0.61 -24.21
N PRO A 417 -26.32 1.19 -23.20
CA PRO A 417 -26.98 2.06 -22.24
C PRO A 417 -27.47 3.36 -22.87
N GLY A 418 -28.56 3.93 -22.35
CA GLY A 418 -29.02 5.27 -22.72
C GLY A 418 -28.23 6.39 -22.01
N ILE A 419 -27.59 6.08 -20.89
CA ILE A 419 -26.76 6.99 -20.09
C ILE A 419 -25.40 6.36 -19.87
N LEU A 420 -24.34 7.13 -20.07
CA LEU A 420 -22.96 6.72 -19.80
C LEU A 420 -22.36 7.65 -18.74
N ILE A 421 -21.97 7.07 -17.61
CA ILE A 421 -21.35 7.78 -16.49
C ILE A 421 -19.88 7.42 -16.44
N LEU A 422 -19.00 8.43 -16.55
CA LEU A 422 -17.57 8.28 -16.67
C LEU A 422 -16.86 9.06 -15.54
N ASP A 423 -16.09 8.37 -14.71
CA ASP A 423 -15.36 8.99 -13.61
C ASP A 423 -13.87 9.13 -13.96
N GLU A 424 -13.45 10.35 -14.33
CA GLU A 424 -12.08 10.70 -14.77
C GLU A 424 -11.50 9.74 -15.84
N PRO A 425 -12.19 9.55 -16.98
CA PRO A 425 -11.92 8.44 -17.87
C PRO A 425 -10.59 8.54 -18.63
N THR A 426 -9.99 9.73 -18.79
CA THR A 426 -8.79 9.94 -19.61
C THR A 426 -7.56 10.36 -18.80
N SER A 427 -7.61 10.21 -17.47
CA SER A 427 -6.49 10.55 -16.60
C SER A 427 -5.24 9.72 -16.97
N GLY A 428 -4.10 10.39 -17.25
CA GLY A 428 -2.82 9.76 -17.60
C GLY A 428 -2.72 9.21 -19.02
N VAL A 429 -3.74 9.43 -19.88
CA VAL A 429 -3.74 9.00 -21.28
C VAL A 429 -2.99 9.99 -22.15
N ASP A 430 -2.31 9.49 -23.19
CA ASP A 430 -1.65 10.35 -24.16
C ASP A 430 -2.67 11.18 -24.97
N PRO A 431 -2.27 12.36 -25.48
CA PRO A 431 -3.20 13.28 -26.17
C PRO A 431 -3.92 12.66 -27.37
N VAL A 432 -3.25 11.85 -28.16
CA VAL A 432 -3.85 11.23 -29.37
C VAL A 432 -4.92 10.21 -28.99
N GLU A 433 -4.63 9.35 -28.01
CA GLU A 433 -5.60 8.38 -27.51
C GLU A 433 -6.76 9.06 -26.75
N ARG A 434 -6.50 10.16 -26.08
CA ARG A 434 -7.53 10.98 -25.42
C ARG A 434 -8.49 11.57 -26.45
N ASP A 435 -8.00 12.11 -27.54
CA ASP A 435 -8.85 12.67 -28.60
C ASP A 435 -9.66 11.59 -29.30
N ARG A 436 -9.09 10.40 -29.54
CA ARG A 436 -9.85 9.25 -30.07
C ARG A 436 -10.96 8.81 -29.11
N PHE A 437 -10.68 8.81 -27.82
CA PHE A 437 -11.68 8.50 -26.78
C PHE A 437 -12.82 9.54 -26.81
N TRP A 438 -12.50 10.82 -26.85
CA TRP A 438 -13.49 11.90 -26.95
C TRP A 438 -14.29 11.84 -28.25
N GLN A 439 -13.66 11.49 -29.37
CA GLN A 439 -14.39 11.27 -30.66
C GLN A 439 -15.46 10.18 -30.50
N SER A 440 -15.12 9.08 -29.82
CA SER A 440 -16.08 8.01 -29.54
C SER A 440 -17.25 8.49 -28.68
N LEU A 441 -16.99 9.33 -27.65
CA LEU A 441 -18.04 9.94 -26.85
C LEU A 441 -18.94 10.86 -27.64
N ILE A 442 -18.36 11.71 -28.47
CA ILE A 442 -19.11 12.63 -29.34
C ILE A 442 -20.00 11.85 -30.31
N ASP A 443 -19.47 10.81 -30.94
CA ASP A 443 -20.25 9.98 -31.86
C ASP A 443 -21.44 9.30 -31.16
N MET A 444 -21.25 8.72 -30.00
CA MET A 444 -22.32 8.13 -29.18
C MET A 444 -23.37 9.17 -28.78
N SER A 445 -22.94 10.36 -28.34
CA SER A 445 -23.87 11.42 -27.96
C SER A 445 -24.66 11.96 -29.17
N ARG A 446 -23.98 12.26 -30.27
CA ARG A 446 -24.58 12.97 -31.43
C ARG A 446 -25.35 12.05 -32.36
N ARG A 447 -24.83 10.83 -32.61
CA ARG A 447 -25.48 9.84 -33.52
C ARG A 447 -26.46 8.95 -32.77
N ASP A 448 -25.99 8.32 -31.67
CA ASP A 448 -26.79 7.30 -30.96
C ASP A 448 -27.70 7.90 -29.89
N GLY A 449 -27.49 9.18 -29.51
CA GLY A 449 -28.29 9.88 -28.52
C GLY A 449 -28.02 9.46 -27.09
N VAL A 450 -26.88 8.85 -26.82
CA VAL A 450 -26.45 8.49 -25.48
C VAL A 450 -26.14 9.76 -24.71
N THR A 451 -26.70 9.88 -23.51
CA THR A 451 -26.40 10.97 -22.58
C THR A 451 -25.11 10.64 -21.82
N ILE A 452 -24.17 11.57 -21.78
CA ILE A 452 -22.87 11.33 -21.17
C ILE A 452 -22.71 12.26 -19.98
N PHE A 453 -22.48 11.65 -18.82
CA PHE A 453 -22.14 12.35 -17.59
C PHE A 453 -20.67 12.03 -17.25
N ILE A 454 -19.79 13.03 -17.32
CA ILE A 454 -18.36 12.87 -17.14
C ILE A 454 -17.87 13.67 -15.93
N SER A 455 -17.15 13.04 -15.01
CA SER A 455 -16.40 13.78 -14.00
C SER A 455 -14.99 14.04 -14.50
N THR A 456 -14.49 15.24 -14.27
CA THR A 456 -13.12 15.60 -14.58
C THR A 456 -12.59 16.68 -13.66
N HIS A 457 -11.28 16.75 -13.52
CA HIS A 457 -10.57 17.89 -12.94
C HIS A 457 -9.72 18.61 -13.99
N PHE A 458 -9.74 18.15 -15.24
CA PHE A 458 -9.04 18.76 -16.38
C PHE A 458 -9.92 19.81 -17.07
N MET A 459 -9.39 21.02 -17.19
CA MET A 459 -10.13 22.16 -17.79
C MET A 459 -10.36 21.98 -19.28
N ASN A 460 -9.39 21.42 -20.00
CA ASN A 460 -9.50 21.11 -21.42
C ASN A 460 -10.58 20.06 -21.73
N GLU A 461 -10.85 19.11 -20.84
CA GLU A 461 -11.96 18.17 -20.97
C GLU A 461 -13.31 18.83 -20.63
N ALA A 462 -13.34 19.61 -19.55
CA ALA A 462 -14.54 20.36 -19.18
C ALA A 462 -14.98 21.33 -20.29
N ALA A 463 -14.02 21.96 -20.97
CA ALA A 463 -14.29 22.83 -22.12
C ALA A 463 -14.91 22.10 -23.33
N ARG A 464 -14.78 20.77 -23.42
CA ARG A 464 -15.38 19.93 -24.47
C ARG A 464 -16.83 19.53 -24.19
N CYS A 465 -17.34 19.79 -22.98
CA CYS A 465 -18.71 19.46 -22.60
C CYS A 465 -19.72 20.50 -23.10
N ASP A 466 -20.97 20.09 -23.34
CA ASP A 466 -22.05 21.00 -23.70
C ASP A 466 -22.39 21.95 -22.56
N ARG A 467 -22.44 21.41 -21.33
CA ARG A 467 -22.56 22.18 -20.08
C ARG A 467 -21.71 21.51 -19.00
N ILE A 468 -21.36 22.32 -18.02
CA ILE A 468 -20.61 21.88 -16.86
C ILE A 468 -21.26 22.37 -15.57
N SER A 469 -21.10 21.59 -14.51
CA SER A 469 -21.40 21.97 -13.15
C SER A 469 -20.10 22.00 -12.34
N ALA A 470 -19.73 23.15 -11.82
CA ALA A 470 -18.55 23.38 -11.02
C ALA A 470 -18.85 23.02 -9.56
N MET A 471 -18.15 22.05 -9.00
CA MET A 471 -18.40 21.52 -7.65
C MET A 471 -17.23 21.75 -6.71
N ASN A 472 -17.52 22.15 -5.48
CA ASN A 472 -16.54 22.21 -4.40
C ASN A 472 -17.19 21.90 -3.04
N ALA A 473 -16.45 21.17 -2.18
CA ALA A 473 -16.87 20.84 -0.82
C ALA A 473 -18.33 20.32 -0.70
N GLY A 474 -18.77 19.49 -1.66
CA GLY A 474 -20.09 18.89 -1.69
C GLY A 474 -21.19 19.78 -2.31
N LYS A 475 -20.89 21.00 -2.74
CA LYS A 475 -21.85 21.96 -3.29
C LYS A 475 -21.54 22.31 -4.75
N VAL A 476 -22.59 22.61 -5.51
CA VAL A 476 -22.47 23.23 -6.84
C VAL A 476 -22.25 24.72 -6.67
N LEU A 477 -21.17 25.23 -7.27
CA LEU A 477 -20.82 26.66 -7.24
C LEU A 477 -21.42 27.42 -8.43
N ALA A 478 -21.39 26.80 -9.62
CA ALA A 478 -21.88 27.38 -10.86
C ALA A 478 -22.25 26.27 -11.83
N GLU A 479 -23.22 26.53 -12.72
CA GLU A 479 -23.62 25.63 -13.80
C GLU A 479 -23.87 26.44 -15.05
N GLY A 480 -23.44 25.95 -16.22
CA GLY A 480 -23.64 26.61 -17.49
C GLY A 480 -22.76 26.04 -18.61
N ARG A 481 -22.81 26.66 -19.76
CA ARG A 481 -21.85 26.36 -20.86
C ARG A 481 -20.47 26.87 -20.44
N PRO A 482 -19.39 26.21 -20.81
CA PRO A 482 -18.02 26.67 -20.47
C PRO A 482 -17.78 28.12 -20.85
N GLU A 483 -18.19 28.54 -22.06
CA GLU A 483 -18.04 29.91 -22.55
C GLU A 483 -18.83 30.94 -21.73
N ASP A 484 -20.05 30.58 -21.27
CA ASP A 484 -20.88 31.48 -20.48
C ASP A 484 -20.29 31.68 -19.07
N LEU A 485 -19.70 30.63 -18.49
CA LEU A 485 -19.03 30.72 -17.19
C LEU A 485 -17.76 31.57 -17.26
N ILE A 486 -16.97 31.45 -18.35
CA ILE A 486 -15.81 32.32 -18.62
C ILE A 486 -16.27 33.78 -18.71
N ARG A 487 -17.32 34.06 -19.53
CA ARG A 487 -17.85 35.41 -19.75
C ARG A 487 -18.44 36.00 -18.47
N ALA A 488 -19.17 35.23 -17.69
CA ALA A 488 -19.77 35.69 -16.43
C ALA A 488 -18.74 36.16 -15.41
N ARG A 489 -17.51 35.63 -15.49
CA ARG A 489 -16.39 36.04 -14.62
C ARG A 489 -15.44 37.05 -15.24
N GLY A 490 -15.61 37.39 -16.53
CA GLY A 490 -14.65 38.21 -17.25
C GLY A 490 -13.24 37.59 -17.32
N ALA A 491 -13.17 36.23 -17.23
CA ALA A 491 -11.93 35.48 -17.23
C ALA A 491 -11.43 35.24 -18.65
N HIS A 492 -10.14 34.90 -18.80
CA HIS A 492 -9.59 34.53 -20.11
C HIS A 492 -9.69 33.03 -20.37
N THR A 493 -9.65 32.22 -19.33
CA THR A 493 -9.70 30.76 -19.40
C THR A 493 -10.78 30.18 -18.47
N LEU A 494 -11.21 28.96 -18.73
CA LEU A 494 -12.12 28.21 -17.86
C LEU A 494 -11.49 27.97 -16.47
N GLU A 495 -10.16 27.76 -16.43
CA GLU A 495 -9.41 27.58 -15.17
C GLU A 495 -9.47 28.84 -14.31
N ASP A 496 -9.23 30.03 -14.88
CA ASP A 496 -9.35 31.29 -14.15
C ASP A 496 -10.77 31.54 -13.64
N ALA A 497 -11.79 31.25 -14.47
CA ALA A 497 -13.18 31.36 -14.07
C ALA A 497 -13.49 30.43 -12.89
N PHE A 498 -13.05 29.18 -12.94
CA PHE A 498 -13.26 28.21 -11.88
C PHE A 498 -12.52 28.57 -10.59
N ILE A 499 -11.27 29.03 -10.68
CA ILE A 499 -10.52 29.56 -9.53
C ILE A 499 -11.28 30.72 -8.87
N GLY A 500 -11.85 31.65 -9.66
CA GLY A 500 -12.67 32.76 -9.14
C GLY A 500 -13.92 32.26 -8.38
N TYR A 501 -14.60 31.21 -8.86
CA TYR A 501 -15.71 30.58 -8.12
C TYR A 501 -15.24 29.92 -6.83
N LEU A 502 -14.05 29.30 -6.82
CA LEU A 502 -13.47 28.69 -5.62
C LEU A 502 -13.06 29.73 -4.58
N GLU A 503 -12.47 30.86 -5.01
CA GLU A 503 -12.07 31.97 -4.14
C GLU A 503 -13.29 32.60 -3.45
N ASP A 504 -14.37 32.82 -4.18
CA ASP A 504 -15.63 33.35 -3.59
C ASP A 504 -16.24 32.36 -2.57
N ALA A 505 -16.20 31.06 -2.88
CA ALA A 505 -16.74 30.03 -1.98
C ALA A 505 -15.89 29.85 -0.72
N ALA A 506 -14.58 30.10 -0.79
CA ALA A 506 -13.65 30.01 0.34
C ALA A 506 -13.79 31.23 1.30
N GLY A 507 -14.55 32.27 0.93
CA GLY A 507 -14.50 33.57 1.60
C GLY A 507 -13.16 34.23 1.34
N GLN A 508 -13.13 35.63 1.35
CA GLN A 508 -11.97 36.39 0.94
C GLN A 508 -10.63 35.76 1.33
N PRO A 509 -9.69 35.58 0.40
CA PRO A 509 -8.36 35.10 0.77
C PRO A 509 -7.86 36.05 1.88
N ARG A 510 -7.47 35.45 3.02
CA ARG A 510 -6.57 36.17 3.92
C ARG A 510 -5.39 36.60 3.04
N ASN A 511 -5.38 37.86 2.68
CA ASN A 511 -4.24 38.54 2.09
C ASN A 511 -3.16 38.57 3.19
N GLU A 512 -2.72 37.40 3.63
CA GLU A 512 -1.53 37.27 4.43
C GLU A 512 -0.41 37.60 3.48
N GLN A 513 0.14 38.80 3.65
CA GLN A 513 1.49 39.13 3.19
C GLN A 513 2.41 38.06 3.83
N LEU A 514 2.48 36.90 3.16
CA LEU A 514 3.37 35.81 3.54
C LEU A 514 4.78 36.36 3.46
N ALA A 515 5.38 36.58 4.61
CA ALA A 515 6.73 37.11 4.74
C ALA A 515 7.70 36.33 3.83
N PRO A 516 8.62 37.00 3.16
CA PRO A 516 9.63 36.31 2.34
C PRO A 516 10.39 35.35 3.23
N ALA A 517 10.48 34.10 2.78
CA ALA A 517 11.23 33.05 3.49
C ALA A 517 12.66 33.57 3.74
N ARG A 518 13.00 33.87 4.99
CA ARG A 518 14.33 34.34 5.36
C ARG A 518 15.34 33.29 4.95
N ALA A 519 16.25 33.66 4.06
CA ALA A 519 17.42 32.84 3.74
C ALA A 519 18.27 32.72 5.01
N ALA A 520 18.06 31.65 5.77
CA ALA A 520 18.93 31.32 6.90
C ALA A 520 20.30 30.85 6.38
N ALA A 521 21.35 31.41 6.97
CA ALA A 521 22.71 31.02 6.63
C ALA A 521 22.87 29.51 6.75
N ARG A 522 23.39 28.86 5.70
CA ARG A 522 23.59 27.42 5.62
C ARG A 522 24.53 26.99 6.75
N ALA A 523 24.01 26.25 7.73
CA ALA A 523 24.87 25.60 8.70
C ALA A 523 25.80 24.65 7.95
N ALA A 524 27.12 24.76 8.16
CA ALA A 524 28.12 23.91 7.52
C ALA A 524 27.75 22.44 7.70
N GLY A 525 27.44 21.75 6.58
CA GLY A 525 26.90 20.41 6.59
C GLY A 525 27.83 19.47 7.35
N ARG A 526 27.30 18.76 8.33
CA ARG A 526 28.04 17.69 9.01
C ARG A 526 28.52 16.67 7.98
N PRO A 527 29.76 16.17 8.10
CA PRO A 527 30.26 15.16 7.20
C PRO A 527 29.31 13.95 7.17
N ASN A 528 28.95 13.53 5.95
CA ASN A 528 27.98 12.47 5.73
C ASN A 528 28.60 11.12 6.11
N ARG A 529 28.53 10.74 7.39
CA ARG A 529 29.06 9.50 7.94
C ARG A 529 28.26 8.30 7.40
N LEU A 530 28.93 7.15 7.21
CA LEU A 530 28.29 5.88 6.80
C LEU A 530 27.23 5.43 7.82
N PHE A 531 27.51 5.63 9.09
CA PHE A 531 26.58 5.38 10.19
C PHE A 531 26.40 6.68 11.00
N ASP A 532 25.16 7.14 11.10
CA ASP A 532 24.79 8.32 11.86
C ASP A 532 23.75 7.93 12.94
N PRO A 533 24.11 7.93 14.22
CA PRO A 533 23.20 7.57 15.29
C PRO A 533 21.98 8.51 15.38
N GLY A 534 22.12 9.78 14.97
CA GLY A 534 21.00 10.73 14.93
C GLY A 534 19.93 10.33 13.92
N ARG A 535 20.32 9.81 12.76
CA ARG A 535 19.38 9.27 11.75
C ARG A 535 18.71 7.99 12.24
N CYS A 536 19.47 7.07 12.85
CA CYS A 536 18.89 5.88 13.47
C CYS A 536 17.86 6.24 14.52
N TRP A 537 18.15 7.24 15.35
CA TRP A 537 17.22 7.74 16.37
C TRP A 537 15.96 8.37 15.75
N ALA A 538 16.10 9.12 14.65
CA ALA A 538 14.95 9.71 13.95
C ALA A 538 13.98 8.62 13.44
N TYR A 539 14.52 7.55 12.83
CA TYR A 539 13.70 6.40 12.41
C TYR A 539 13.08 5.66 13.59
N ALA A 540 13.84 5.44 14.66
CA ALA A 540 13.34 4.78 15.86
C ALA A 540 12.19 5.57 16.51
N LEU A 541 12.33 6.90 16.58
CA LEU A 541 11.29 7.77 17.14
C LEU A 541 10.02 7.74 16.28
N ARG A 542 10.16 7.82 14.94
CA ARG A 542 9.03 7.70 14.01
C ARG A 542 8.30 6.37 14.19
N GLU A 543 9.03 5.25 14.16
CA GLU A 543 8.44 3.91 14.31
C GLU A 543 7.70 3.76 15.64
N THR A 544 8.27 4.33 16.72
CA THR A 544 7.61 4.36 18.04
C THR A 544 6.30 5.13 18.00
N MET A 545 6.26 6.29 17.32
CA MET A 545 5.04 7.08 17.19
C MET A 545 3.98 6.34 16.37
N GLU A 546 4.37 5.70 15.27
CA GLU A 546 3.48 4.90 14.44
C GLU A 546 2.92 3.70 15.21
N LEU A 547 3.77 2.94 15.90
CA LEU A 547 3.36 1.78 16.70
C LEU A 547 2.39 2.18 17.83
N ARG A 548 2.63 3.30 18.51
CA ARG A 548 1.74 3.80 19.57
C ARG A 548 0.36 4.20 19.07
N ARG A 549 0.25 4.65 17.81
CA ARG A 549 -1.00 5.08 17.19
C ARG A 549 -1.75 3.94 16.52
N ASP A 550 -1.07 2.89 16.13
CA ASP A 550 -1.67 1.68 15.57
C ASP A 550 -2.03 0.70 16.70
N ARG A 551 -3.29 0.79 17.15
CA ARG A 551 -3.81 -0.04 18.26
C ARG A 551 -3.72 -1.53 17.97
N MET A 552 -3.95 -1.94 16.71
CA MET A 552 -3.91 -3.36 16.32
C MET A 552 -2.49 -3.90 16.38
N ARG A 553 -1.52 -3.17 15.80
CA ARG A 553 -0.10 -3.55 15.84
C ARG A 553 0.44 -3.54 17.27
N LEU A 554 0.05 -2.55 18.08
CA LEU A 554 0.45 -2.47 19.48
C LEU A 554 -0.13 -3.62 20.30
N ALA A 555 -1.42 -3.94 20.12
CA ALA A 555 -2.07 -5.07 20.79
C ALA A 555 -1.40 -6.39 20.40
N PHE A 556 -1.14 -6.63 19.13
CA PHE A 556 -0.46 -7.83 18.66
C PHE A 556 0.97 -7.95 19.23
N ALA A 557 1.71 -6.85 19.28
CA ALA A 557 3.08 -6.83 19.82
C ALA A 557 3.13 -7.09 21.33
N LEU A 558 2.10 -6.68 22.10
CA LEU A 558 2.07 -6.83 23.56
C LEU A 558 1.33 -8.09 24.02
N LEU A 559 0.15 -8.36 23.45
CA LEU A 559 -0.70 -9.49 23.87
C LEU A 559 -0.31 -10.80 23.19
N GLY A 560 0.22 -10.74 21.95
CA GLY A 560 0.63 -11.93 21.20
C GLY A 560 1.58 -12.84 21.99
N PRO A 561 2.71 -12.31 22.53
CA PRO A 561 3.63 -13.09 23.36
C PRO A 561 2.98 -13.67 24.62
N ILE A 562 2.09 -12.92 25.26
CA ILE A 562 1.41 -13.36 26.48
C ILE A 562 0.48 -14.53 26.18
N VAL A 563 -0.34 -14.41 25.14
CA VAL A 563 -1.25 -15.48 24.70
C VAL A 563 -0.46 -16.73 24.32
N MET A 564 0.62 -16.56 23.55
CA MET A 564 1.48 -17.66 23.15
C MET A 564 2.16 -18.34 24.36
N MET A 565 2.67 -17.56 25.34
CA MET A 565 3.24 -18.12 26.56
C MET A 565 2.22 -18.91 27.37
N ILE A 566 0.99 -18.40 27.52
CA ILE A 566 -0.07 -19.11 28.22
C ILE A 566 -0.42 -20.39 27.47
N THR A 567 -0.65 -20.29 26.16
CA THR A 567 -1.04 -21.44 25.35
C THR A 567 0.02 -22.53 25.32
N PHE A 568 1.28 -22.19 25.08
CA PHE A 568 2.35 -23.18 24.99
C PHE A 568 2.89 -23.60 26.36
N GLY A 569 2.89 -22.69 27.36
CA GLY A 569 3.37 -22.98 28.70
C GLY A 569 2.45 -23.91 29.50
N PHE A 570 1.14 -23.73 29.32
CA PHE A 570 0.14 -24.53 30.04
C PHE A 570 -0.57 -25.55 29.15
N GLY A 571 -0.66 -25.28 27.82
CA GLY A 571 -1.34 -26.17 26.88
C GLY A 571 -0.50 -27.38 26.45
N ILE A 572 0.84 -27.28 26.50
CA ILE A 572 1.74 -28.38 26.17
C ILE A 572 2.40 -28.86 27.47
N SER A 573 1.92 -29.96 28.01
CA SER A 573 2.53 -30.63 29.16
C SER A 573 3.15 -31.95 28.70
N PHE A 574 4.46 -32.09 28.96
CA PHE A 574 5.16 -33.37 28.86
C PHE A 574 5.18 -34.12 30.20
N ASP A 575 4.46 -33.58 31.20
CA ASP A 575 4.40 -34.18 32.53
C ASP A 575 3.66 -35.52 32.46
N VAL A 576 4.36 -36.57 32.84
CA VAL A 576 3.85 -37.91 32.84
C VAL A 576 3.51 -38.27 34.28
N LYS A 577 2.28 -37.95 34.70
CA LYS A 577 1.73 -38.27 36.03
C LYS A 577 0.43 -39.05 35.87
N HIS A 578 0.11 -39.90 36.86
CA HIS A 578 -1.13 -40.66 36.89
C HIS A 578 -1.33 -41.54 35.63
N LEU A 579 -0.28 -42.25 35.24
CA LEU A 579 -0.36 -43.23 34.15
C LEU A 579 -1.32 -44.36 34.52
N ALA A 580 -2.43 -44.45 33.80
CA ALA A 580 -3.36 -45.57 33.99
C ALA A 580 -2.65 -46.87 33.63
N TYR A 581 -2.48 -47.78 34.58
CA TYR A 581 -1.94 -49.09 34.31
C TYR A 581 -2.91 -50.18 34.75
N ALA A 582 -2.82 -51.35 34.14
CA ALA A 582 -3.54 -52.53 34.54
C ALA A 582 -2.61 -53.71 34.68
N ALA A 583 -2.93 -54.60 35.62
CA ALA A 583 -2.23 -55.85 35.79
C ALA A 583 -2.93 -56.97 34.98
N PHE A 584 -2.11 -57.77 34.31
CA PHE A 584 -2.50 -59.08 33.76
C PHE A 584 -1.74 -60.16 34.51
N ASP A 585 -2.21 -60.43 35.75
CA ASP A 585 -1.54 -61.36 36.67
C ASP A 585 -2.07 -62.81 36.49
N GLN A 586 -1.26 -63.64 35.89
CA GLN A 586 -1.56 -65.08 35.67
C GLN A 586 -1.01 -65.97 36.77
N ASP A 587 -0.15 -65.41 37.66
CA ASP A 587 0.50 -66.19 38.72
C ASP A 587 -0.24 -66.12 40.08
N GLN A 588 -0.86 -64.95 40.36
CA GLN A 588 -1.63 -64.70 41.57
C GLN A 588 -0.92 -65.09 42.90
N SER A 589 0.42 -65.16 42.92
CA SER A 589 1.26 -65.44 44.09
C SER A 589 1.36 -64.22 45.01
N LEU A 590 1.98 -64.43 46.19
CA LEU A 590 2.34 -63.37 47.14
C LEU A 590 3.31 -62.39 46.46
N GLN A 591 4.28 -62.93 45.70
CA GLN A 591 5.32 -62.16 45.01
C GLN A 591 4.73 -61.32 43.91
N SER A 592 3.79 -61.81 43.12
CA SER A 592 3.12 -61.02 42.08
C SER A 592 2.31 -59.87 42.71
N ARG A 593 1.61 -60.14 43.81
CA ARG A 593 0.85 -59.08 44.53
C ARG A 593 1.75 -58.01 45.10
N THR A 594 2.88 -58.38 45.71
CA THR A 594 3.85 -57.42 46.24
C THR A 594 4.44 -56.54 45.14
N LEU A 595 4.74 -57.12 44.00
CA LEU A 595 5.18 -56.39 42.82
C LEU A 595 4.13 -55.35 42.38
N LEU A 596 2.88 -55.77 42.26
CA LEU A 596 1.78 -54.89 41.85
C LEU A 596 1.50 -53.78 42.88
N GLN A 597 1.64 -54.08 44.18
CA GLN A 597 1.57 -53.06 45.25
C GLN A 597 2.65 -52.02 45.12
N SER A 598 3.86 -52.33 44.63
CA SER A 598 4.89 -51.36 44.33
C SER A 598 4.50 -50.36 43.25
N PHE A 599 3.72 -50.81 42.26
CA PHE A 599 3.11 -49.91 41.22
C PHE A 599 2.03 -49.05 41.85
N GLU A 600 1.14 -49.57 42.70
CA GLU A 600 0.06 -48.83 43.34
C GLU A 600 0.62 -47.75 44.31
N GLY A 601 1.72 -48.05 44.99
CA GLY A 601 2.40 -47.12 45.89
C GLY A 601 3.17 -46.01 45.14
N SER A 602 3.34 -46.12 43.86
CA SER A 602 4.06 -45.12 43.07
C SER A 602 3.20 -43.90 42.72
N ARG A 603 3.74 -42.71 42.91
CA ARG A 603 3.08 -41.46 42.51
C ARG A 603 2.85 -41.30 40.98
N TYR A 604 3.47 -42.12 40.18
CA TYR A 604 3.42 -42.03 38.72
C TYR A 604 2.32 -42.87 38.10
N PHE A 605 1.86 -43.93 38.77
CA PHE A 605 0.92 -44.90 38.23
C PHE A 605 -0.41 -44.85 38.98
N LEU A 606 -1.50 -45.04 38.21
CA LEU A 606 -2.87 -45.14 38.71
C LEU A 606 -3.42 -46.51 38.34
N ALA A 607 -3.76 -47.32 39.32
CA ALA A 607 -4.32 -48.65 39.07
C ALA A 607 -5.70 -48.58 38.41
N ALA A 608 -5.85 -49.21 37.28
CA ALA A 608 -7.12 -49.43 36.60
C ALA A 608 -7.59 -50.88 36.77
N ALA A 609 -8.82 -51.21 36.35
CA ALA A 609 -9.35 -52.54 36.42
C ALA A 609 -8.40 -53.54 35.74
N PRO A 610 -8.11 -54.71 36.38
CA PRO A 610 -7.18 -55.71 35.84
C PRO A 610 -7.66 -56.23 34.48
N VAL A 611 -6.73 -56.72 33.70
CA VAL A 611 -6.97 -57.30 32.37
C VAL A 611 -7.10 -58.81 32.51
N THR A 612 -8.08 -59.41 31.85
CA THR A 612 -8.38 -60.85 31.93
C THR A 612 -7.83 -61.62 30.73
N ASP A 613 -7.65 -60.96 29.57
CA ASP A 613 -7.16 -61.62 28.36
C ASP A 613 -6.30 -60.66 27.49
N LYS A 614 -5.50 -61.23 26.58
CA LYS A 614 -4.61 -60.49 25.68
C LYS A 614 -5.36 -59.60 24.68
N ALA A 615 -6.55 -59.96 24.27
CA ALA A 615 -7.34 -59.19 23.34
C ALA A 615 -7.89 -57.93 24.02
N GLN A 616 -8.30 -58.02 25.28
CA GLN A 616 -8.69 -56.89 26.12
C GLN A 616 -7.51 -55.95 26.35
N MET A 617 -6.32 -56.51 26.66
CA MET A 617 -5.08 -55.77 26.84
C MET A 617 -4.78 -54.90 25.61
N GLN A 618 -4.75 -55.48 24.42
CA GLN A 618 -4.47 -54.75 23.19
C GLN A 618 -5.52 -53.69 22.90
N ARG A 619 -6.80 -53.97 23.06
CA ARG A 619 -7.87 -52.99 22.84
C ARG A 619 -7.73 -51.79 23.75
N ARG A 620 -7.53 -51.97 25.05
CA ARG A 620 -7.41 -50.88 26.04
C ARG A 620 -6.13 -50.04 25.85
N LEU A 621 -5.02 -50.67 25.39
CA LEU A 621 -3.81 -49.94 24.99
C LEU A 621 -4.04 -49.13 23.70
N ILE A 622 -4.66 -49.70 22.66
CA ILE A 622 -4.93 -49.01 21.39
C ILE A 622 -5.93 -47.86 21.57
N THR A 623 -6.92 -48.02 22.44
CA THR A 623 -7.88 -46.95 22.75
C THR A 623 -7.31 -45.85 23.63
N GLY A 624 -6.08 -45.98 24.13
CA GLY A 624 -5.44 -45.02 25.04
C GLY A 624 -6.04 -45.01 26.46
N GLU A 625 -6.88 -46.00 26.83
CA GLU A 625 -7.43 -46.13 28.17
C GLU A 625 -6.32 -46.49 29.18
N LEU A 626 -5.36 -47.32 28.75
CA LEU A 626 -4.19 -47.70 29.53
C LEU A 626 -2.92 -47.17 28.86
N ALA A 627 -2.02 -46.64 29.67
CA ALA A 627 -0.68 -46.25 29.23
C ALA A 627 0.33 -47.44 29.38
N LEU A 628 0.00 -48.40 30.23
CA LEU A 628 0.88 -49.50 30.58
C LEU A 628 0.05 -50.73 31.00
N VAL A 629 0.51 -51.92 30.61
CA VAL A 629 0.05 -53.20 31.18
C VAL A 629 1.25 -53.97 31.67
N VAL A 630 1.14 -54.47 32.90
CA VAL A 630 2.11 -55.36 33.54
C VAL A 630 1.59 -56.81 33.43
N GLU A 631 2.20 -57.60 32.57
CA GLU A 631 1.88 -59.01 32.39
C GLU A 631 2.81 -59.87 33.29
N VAL A 632 2.25 -60.50 34.30
CA VAL A 632 2.95 -61.44 35.17
C VAL A 632 2.66 -62.88 34.71
N PRO A 633 3.66 -63.59 34.21
CA PRO A 633 3.44 -64.94 33.69
C PRO A 633 3.15 -65.94 34.80
N PRO A 634 2.58 -67.12 34.46
CA PRO A 634 2.43 -68.21 35.41
C PRO A 634 3.77 -68.67 36.00
N ASP A 635 3.76 -69.11 37.22
CA ASP A 635 4.93 -69.60 37.99
C ASP A 635 5.97 -68.53 38.36
N PHE A 636 5.66 -67.19 38.16
CA PHE A 636 6.54 -66.12 38.46
C PHE A 636 7.09 -66.10 39.89
N GLY A 637 6.21 -66.36 40.90
CA GLY A 637 6.60 -66.39 42.30
C GLY A 637 7.47 -67.65 42.62
N ARG A 638 7.17 -68.74 41.99
CA ARG A 638 7.95 -70.01 42.18
C ARG A 638 9.37 -69.88 41.59
N ASP A 639 9.49 -69.32 40.41
CA ASP A 639 10.79 -69.12 39.75
C ASP A 639 11.63 -68.07 40.48
N LEU A 640 11.01 -67.00 41.02
CA LEU A 640 11.68 -66.04 41.85
C LEU A 640 12.24 -66.61 43.14
N LEU A 641 11.47 -67.48 43.84
CA LEU A 641 11.89 -68.22 45.07
C LEU A 641 13.01 -69.24 44.81
N ASN A 642 13.05 -69.81 43.61
CA ASN A 642 14.07 -70.76 43.18
C ASN A 642 15.31 -70.13 42.56
N ALA A 643 15.49 -68.80 42.72
CA ALA A 643 16.58 -68.01 42.13
C ALA A 643 16.71 -68.17 40.60
N ARG A 644 15.63 -68.45 39.92
CA ARG A 644 15.52 -68.39 38.45
C ARG A 644 15.19 -66.94 38.05
N THR A 645 15.52 -66.52 36.84
CA THR A 645 15.19 -65.22 36.28
C THR A 645 13.83 -65.28 35.59
N PRO A 646 12.72 -64.92 36.27
CA PRO A 646 11.42 -64.85 35.61
C PRO A 646 11.35 -63.74 34.58
N GLU A 647 10.68 -63.97 33.47
CA GLU A 647 10.39 -62.93 32.48
C GLU A 647 9.10 -62.17 32.88
N LEU A 648 9.11 -60.86 32.79
CA LEU A 648 7.97 -59.99 33.04
C LEU A 648 7.62 -59.22 31.79
N GLY A 649 6.36 -59.30 31.34
CA GLY A 649 5.90 -58.55 30.17
C GLY A 649 5.50 -57.11 30.54
N ILE A 650 6.12 -56.13 29.91
CA ILE A 650 5.74 -54.73 30.06
C ILE A 650 5.28 -54.18 28.71
N TRP A 651 4.00 -53.93 28.62
CA TRP A 651 3.36 -53.42 27.38
C TRP A 651 3.05 -51.96 27.55
N LEU A 652 3.60 -51.09 26.65
CA LEU A 652 3.46 -49.65 26.69
C LEU A 652 2.65 -49.14 25.51
N ASP A 653 1.84 -48.09 25.75
CA ASP A 653 1.24 -47.32 24.66
C ASP A 653 2.32 -46.52 23.91
N GLY A 654 2.59 -46.91 22.67
CA GLY A 654 3.58 -46.31 21.79
C GLY A 654 3.06 -45.10 20.96
N ALA A 655 1.80 -44.72 21.09
CA ALA A 655 1.21 -43.63 20.30
C ALA A 655 1.95 -42.29 20.49
N MET A 656 2.51 -42.04 21.68
CA MET A 656 3.36 -40.91 22.00
C MET A 656 4.76 -41.38 22.43
N PRO A 657 5.75 -41.37 21.52
CA PRO A 657 7.07 -41.98 21.80
C PRO A 657 7.77 -41.39 23.03
N PHE A 658 7.67 -40.10 23.26
CA PHE A 658 8.28 -39.46 24.43
C PHE A 658 7.65 -39.92 25.76
N ARG A 659 6.31 -40.05 25.78
CA ARG A 659 5.57 -40.52 26.94
C ARG A 659 5.90 -42.02 27.20
N ALA A 660 5.99 -42.82 26.17
CA ALA A 660 6.36 -44.23 26.27
C ALA A 660 7.78 -44.42 26.83
N GLU A 661 8.76 -43.61 26.37
CA GLU A 661 10.14 -43.67 26.84
C GLU A 661 10.26 -43.26 28.31
N THR A 662 9.55 -42.20 28.71
CA THR A 662 9.49 -41.75 30.11
C THR A 662 8.84 -42.79 30.99
N THR A 663 7.74 -43.43 30.52
CA THR A 663 7.06 -44.52 31.22
C THR A 663 7.98 -45.74 31.39
N ARG A 664 8.75 -46.10 30.35
CA ARG A 664 9.78 -47.14 30.40
C ARG A 664 10.81 -46.86 31.49
N GLY A 665 11.29 -45.60 31.58
CA GLY A 665 12.23 -45.18 32.62
C GLY A 665 11.67 -45.38 34.03
N TYR A 666 10.41 -44.98 34.28
CA TYR A 666 9.74 -45.13 35.55
C TYR A 666 9.56 -46.59 35.94
N VAL A 667 9.12 -47.43 34.99
CA VAL A 667 8.96 -48.88 35.20
C VAL A 667 10.30 -49.51 35.52
N THR A 668 11.35 -49.21 34.75
CA THR A 668 12.70 -49.77 35.02
C THR A 668 13.21 -49.37 36.40
N GLY A 669 13.03 -48.11 36.80
CA GLY A 669 13.42 -47.65 38.14
C GLY A 669 12.69 -48.38 39.28
N LEU A 670 11.36 -48.58 39.10
CA LEU A 670 10.53 -49.26 40.08
C LEU A 670 10.88 -50.77 40.14
N MET A 671 11.16 -51.41 39.01
CA MET A 671 11.62 -52.79 38.96
C MET A 671 12.95 -52.97 39.69
N LEU A 672 13.92 -52.08 39.44
CA LEU A 672 15.21 -52.11 40.13
C LEU A 672 15.04 -51.98 41.62
N GLN A 673 14.17 -51.10 42.09
CA GLN A 673 13.87 -50.93 43.49
C GLN A 673 13.25 -52.21 44.09
N TYR A 674 12.23 -52.77 43.44
CA TYR A 674 11.56 -53.99 43.88
C TYR A 674 12.54 -55.17 44.03
N PHE A 675 13.39 -55.41 43.03
CA PHE A 675 14.36 -56.48 43.07
C PHE A 675 15.46 -56.24 44.09
N ASN A 676 15.86 -54.99 44.37
CA ASN A 676 16.76 -54.67 45.45
C ASN A 676 16.14 -54.98 46.83
N GLU A 677 14.91 -54.61 47.06
CA GLU A 677 14.19 -54.90 48.30
C GLU A 677 14.04 -56.43 48.55
N LEU A 678 13.77 -57.17 47.49
CA LEU A 678 13.72 -58.64 47.57
C LEU A 678 15.06 -59.28 47.88
N SER A 679 16.16 -58.78 47.31
CA SER A 679 17.51 -59.30 47.55
C SER A 679 17.99 -59.05 49.00
N VAL A 680 17.55 -57.97 49.62
CA VAL A 680 17.86 -57.68 51.03
C VAL A 680 17.02 -58.51 51.98
N GLY A 681 15.78 -58.90 51.63
CA GLY A 681 14.85 -59.64 52.48
C GLY A 681 15.10 -61.15 52.51
N SER A 682 15.75 -61.75 51.51
CA SER A 682 15.86 -63.22 51.35
C SER A 682 17.16 -63.88 51.81
N THR A 683 18.21 -63.13 52.09
CA THR A 683 19.49 -63.66 52.54
C THR A 683 20.19 -62.69 53.50
N GLY A 684 20.36 -63.09 54.76
CA GLY A 684 21.23 -62.40 55.71
C GLY A 684 22.72 -62.39 55.33
N GLN A 685 23.06 -62.66 54.08
CA GLN A 685 24.38 -62.50 53.49
C GLN A 685 24.28 -61.63 52.24
N THR A 686 24.82 -60.47 52.38
CA THR A 686 25.07 -59.56 51.27
C THR A 686 25.85 -60.25 50.16
N ALA A 687 25.19 -60.73 49.10
CA ALA A 687 25.85 -60.95 47.83
C ALA A 687 26.28 -59.52 47.35
N GLN A 688 27.57 -59.27 47.44
CA GLN A 688 28.24 -58.08 46.92
C GLN A 688 28.12 -58.03 45.40
N LEU A 689 26.99 -57.64 44.89
CA LEU A 689 26.93 -56.88 43.67
C LEU A 689 27.17 -55.43 44.12
N ALA A 690 28.29 -54.85 43.71
CA ALA A 690 28.66 -53.51 44.03
C ALA A 690 27.52 -52.56 43.62
N SER A 691 26.63 -52.28 44.57
CA SER A 691 25.57 -51.31 44.37
C SER A 691 26.18 -49.93 44.57
N VAL A 692 26.66 -49.36 43.48
CA VAL A 692 26.92 -47.91 43.41
C VAL A 692 25.55 -47.22 43.57
N ASN A 693 25.26 -46.68 44.74
CA ASN A 693 24.06 -45.90 44.97
C ASN A 693 24.25 -44.53 44.31
N VAL A 694 23.85 -44.39 43.02
CA VAL A 694 23.92 -43.12 42.28
C VAL A 694 22.71 -42.29 42.68
N ALA A 695 22.91 -41.40 43.69
CA ALA A 695 21.90 -40.39 44.03
C ALA A 695 21.93 -39.26 42.98
N VAL A 696 21.09 -39.33 41.96
CA VAL A 696 20.92 -38.27 41.00
C VAL A 696 20.09 -37.16 41.64
N ARG A 697 20.70 -35.97 41.81
CA ARG A 697 19.99 -34.75 42.23
C ARG A 697 19.88 -33.81 41.05
N PHE A 698 18.66 -33.51 40.64
CA PHE A 698 18.39 -32.48 39.65
C PHE A 698 18.38 -31.11 40.37
N VAL A 699 19.33 -30.24 40.05
CA VAL A 699 19.50 -28.92 40.67
C VAL A 699 18.53 -27.91 40.06
N TYR A 700 18.15 -28.10 38.81
CA TYR A 700 17.20 -27.29 38.08
C TYR A 700 15.98 -28.13 37.71
N ASN A 701 14.78 -27.62 38.01
CA ASN A 701 13.51 -28.33 37.79
C ASN A 701 13.44 -29.72 38.47
N PRO A 702 13.58 -29.83 39.79
CA PRO A 702 13.61 -31.11 40.48
C PRO A 702 12.31 -31.90 40.34
N ASP A 703 11.19 -31.22 40.12
CA ASP A 703 9.84 -31.83 39.94
C ASP A 703 9.52 -32.19 38.48
N PHE A 704 10.46 -31.98 37.56
CA PHE A 704 10.29 -32.24 36.10
C PHE A 704 9.05 -31.54 35.48
N LEU A 705 8.70 -30.36 35.97
CA LEU A 705 7.55 -29.62 35.44
C LEU A 705 7.87 -29.05 34.05
N SER A 706 7.06 -29.43 33.06
CA SER A 706 7.21 -29.01 31.67
C SER A 706 7.23 -27.50 31.49
N VAL A 707 6.52 -26.76 32.33
CA VAL A 707 6.44 -25.30 32.30
C VAL A 707 7.84 -24.66 32.45
N PHE A 708 8.70 -25.17 33.33
CA PHE A 708 10.05 -24.61 33.54
C PHE A 708 11.01 -24.84 32.37
N ALA A 709 10.75 -25.84 31.52
CA ALA A 709 11.52 -26.08 30.31
C ALA A 709 10.94 -25.35 29.09
N ILE A 710 9.60 -25.36 28.92
CA ILE A 710 8.93 -24.82 27.73
C ILE A 710 8.88 -23.30 27.74
N VAL A 711 8.53 -22.67 28.86
CA VAL A 711 8.35 -21.21 28.94
C VAL A 711 9.61 -20.44 28.55
N PRO A 712 10.82 -20.77 29.04
CA PRO A 712 12.05 -20.09 28.61
C PRO A 712 12.33 -20.26 27.10
N GLY A 713 12.06 -21.46 26.55
CA GLY A 713 12.17 -21.73 25.11
C GLY A 713 11.22 -20.88 24.28
N VAL A 714 9.96 -20.78 24.71
CA VAL A 714 8.95 -19.92 24.07
C VAL A 714 9.32 -18.45 24.16
N ILE A 715 9.81 -17.97 25.30
CA ILE A 715 10.30 -16.59 25.46
C ILE A 715 11.42 -16.33 24.45
N MET A 716 12.40 -17.21 24.36
CA MET A 716 13.51 -17.06 23.40
C MET A 716 13.01 -17.02 21.95
N LEU A 717 12.10 -17.91 21.58
CA LEU A 717 11.49 -17.94 20.25
C LEU A 717 10.73 -16.62 19.95
N MET A 718 9.94 -16.14 20.91
CA MET A 718 9.15 -14.92 20.75
C MET A 718 10.03 -13.66 20.64
N LEU A 719 11.13 -13.60 21.40
CA LEU A 719 12.12 -12.51 21.30
C LEU A 719 12.77 -12.38 19.92
N VAL A 720 12.79 -13.45 19.13
CA VAL A 720 13.31 -13.44 17.75
C VAL A 720 12.18 -13.25 16.75
N LEU A 721 11.10 -13.98 16.89
CA LEU A 721 10.02 -14.05 15.88
C LEU A 721 9.25 -12.74 15.76
N ILE A 722 8.82 -12.15 16.89
CA ILE A 722 7.97 -10.96 16.86
C ILE A 722 8.70 -9.74 16.31
N PRO A 723 9.93 -9.39 16.74
CA PRO A 723 10.69 -8.32 16.12
C PRO A 723 10.96 -8.55 14.62
N ALA A 724 11.20 -9.81 14.22
CA ALA A 724 11.40 -10.14 12.81
C ALA A 724 10.12 -9.90 11.97
N MET A 725 8.96 -10.38 12.46
CA MET A 725 7.66 -10.14 11.81
C MET A 725 7.32 -8.66 11.74
N MET A 726 7.47 -7.93 12.85
CA MET A 726 7.17 -6.50 12.89
C MET A 726 8.07 -5.71 11.94
N THR A 727 9.35 -6.07 11.86
CA THR A 727 10.28 -5.46 10.91
C THR A 727 9.87 -5.75 9.46
N ALA A 728 9.47 -6.98 9.15
CA ALA A 728 9.00 -7.36 7.82
C ALA A 728 7.75 -6.56 7.43
N VAL A 729 6.75 -6.47 8.32
CA VAL A 729 5.53 -5.68 8.11
C VAL A 729 5.86 -4.20 7.88
N SER A 730 6.75 -3.60 8.69
CA SER A 730 7.18 -2.22 8.52
C SER A 730 7.82 -1.99 7.15
N VAL A 731 8.71 -2.88 6.69
CA VAL A 731 9.35 -2.77 5.36
C VAL A 731 8.33 -2.92 4.22
N VAL A 732 7.36 -3.83 4.35
CA VAL A 732 6.28 -3.99 3.35
C VAL A 732 5.43 -2.75 3.28
N GLN A 733 5.02 -2.20 4.41
CA GLN A 733 4.23 -0.97 4.49
C GLN A 733 4.95 0.23 3.86
N GLU A 734 6.26 0.39 4.09
CA GLU A 734 7.09 1.40 3.42
C GLU A 734 7.16 1.20 1.91
N LYS A 735 7.16 -0.04 1.45
CA LYS A 735 7.14 -0.36 0.01
C LYS A 735 5.79 -0.03 -0.62
N GLU A 736 4.70 -0.37 0.04
CA GLU A 736 3.34 -0.11 -0.44
C GLU A 736 3.00 1.39 -0.42
N SER A 737 3.38 2.10 0.64
CA SER A 737 3.18 3.55 0.74
C SER A 737 4.08 4.35 -0.21
N GLY A 738 5.11 3.73 -0.82
CA GLY A 738 6.08 4.40 -1.69
C GLY A 738 7.16 5.19 -0.94
N SER A 739 7.08 5.31 0.39
CA SER A 739 8.07 5.99 1.24
C SER A 739 9.44 5.31 1.27
N ILE A 740 9.54 4.07 0.73
CA ILE A 740 10.81 3.36 0.51
C ILE A 740 11.82 4.17 -0.33
N ALA A 741 11.34 5.11 -1.15
CA ALA A 741 12.20 6.06 -1.88
C ALA A 741 13.01 6.93 -0.92
N ASN A 742 12.43 7.32 0.23
CA ASN A 742 13.12 8.06 1.28
C ASN A 742 14.26 7.24 1.88
N PHE A 743 14.03 5.94 2.12
CA PHE A 743 15.08 5.03 2.60
C PHE A 743 16.24 4.91 1.61
N ARG A 744 15.94 4.63 0.34
CA ARG A 744 16.98 4.47 -0.69
C ARG A 744 17.82 5.72 -0.88
N ARG A 745 17.22 6.87 -0.65
CA ARG A 745 17.87 8.17 -0.82
C ARG A 745 18.71 8.57 0.39
N HIS A 746 18.23 8.34 1.62
CA HIS A 746 18.85 8.88 2.84
C HIS A 746 19.76 7.89 3.56
N LEU A 747 19.68 6.61 3.24
CA LEU A 747 20.49 5.59 3.89
C LEU A 747 21.67 5.16 3.03
N SER A 748 22.84 5.16 3.62
CA SER A 748 23.94 4.29 3.21
C SER A 748 23.48 2.83 3.30
N PRO A 749 24.17 1.87 2.66
CA PRO A 749 23.66 0.53 2.33
C PRO A 749 22.86 -0.10 3.46
N GLY A 750 21.71 -0.60 3.16
CA GLY A 750 20.62 -1.32 3.87
C GLY A 750 20.65 -1.69 5.35
N TRP A 751 21.76 -1.50 6.04
CA TRP A 751 21.95 -1.97 7.42
C TRP A 751 21.41 -1.04 8.50
N SER A 752 21.35 0.27 8.26
CA SER A 752 21.00 1.22 9.32
C SER A 752 19.51 1.33 9.62
N SER A 753 18.62 1.11 8.64
CA SER A 753 17.16 1.11 8.87
C SER A 753 16.67 -0.20 9.49
N CYS A 754 17.13 -1.33 8.95
CA CYS A 754 16.82 -2.63 9.52
C CYS A 754 17.37 -2.78 10.95
N SER A 755 18.55 -2.19 11.25
CA SER A 755 19.11 -2.21 12.60
C SER A 755 18.33 -1.30 13.56
N ALA A 756 17.87 -0.12 13.13
CA ALA A 756 17.09 0.78 13.99
C ALA A 756 15.75 0.15 14.39
N SER A 757 15.01 -0.43 13.44
CA SER A 757 13.75 -1.13 13.72
C SER A 757 13.98 -2.37 14.60
N ARG A 758 15.03 -3.16 14.34
CA ARG A 758 15.38 -4.34 15.15
C ARG A 758 15.79 -3.97 16.58
N HIS A 759 16.63 -2.95 16.78
CA HIS A 759 17.06 -2.54 18.11
C HIS A 759 15.92 -1.93 18.93
N LEU A 760 15.03 -1.17 18.31
CA LEU A 760 13.87 -0.59 19.00
C LEU A 760 12.89 -1.68 19.45
N MET A 761 12.57 -2.64 18.57
CA MET A 761 11.68 -3.74 18.92
C MET A 761 12.30 -4.70 19.93
N TRP A 762 13.61 -4.94 19.83
CA TRP A 762 14.33 -5.71 20.83
C TRP A 762 14.34 -5.00 22.20
N TRP A 763 14.53 -3.67 22.24
CA TRP A 763 14.48 -2.86 23.45
C TRP A 763 13.06 -2.83 24.09
N TRP A 764 12.03 -2.72 23.27
CA TRP A 764 10.63 -2.80 23.75
C TRP A 764 10.31 -4.19 24.31
N HIS A 765 10.73 -5.25 23.65
CA HIS A 765 10.54 -6.63 24.12
C HIS A 765 11.33 -6.94 25.38
N SER A 766 12.58 -6.48 25.48
CA SER A 766 13.37 -6.67 26.70
C SER A 766 12.79 -5.90 27.89
N ARG A 767 12.19 -4.73 27.71
CA ARG A 767 11.44 -4.04 28.77
C ARG A 767 10.14 -4.73 29.15
N ALA A 768 9.43 -5.32 28.22
CA ALA A 768 8.23 -6.11 28.50
C ALA A 768 8.61 -7.37 29.30
N SER A 769 9.69 -8.07 28.91
CA SER A 769 10.16 -9.26 29.64
C SER A 769 10.79 -8.95 31.01
N CYS A 770 11.41 -7.78 31.23
CA CYS A 770 11.92 -7.36 32.53
C CYS A 770 10.85 -6.98 33.58
N ARG A 771 9.61 -6.72 33.18
CA ARG A 771 8.48 -6.49 34.11
C ARG A 771 7.87 -7.79 34.65
N TRP A 772 8.35 -8.95 34.23
CA TRP A 772 7.86 -10.27 34.66
C TRP A 772 8.90 -11.08 35.46
N ARG A 773 9.92 -10.42 35.98
CA ARG A 773 10.82 -11.01 37.02
C ARG A 773 10.38 -10.61 38.43
#